data_3547272ef504b199fed906b7609698b5
#
_entry.id   3547272ef504b199fed906b7609698b5
#
_cell.length_a   1.000
_cell.length_b   1.000
_cell.length_c   1.000
_cell.angle_alpha   90.00
_cell.angle_beta   90.00
_cell.angle_gamma   90.00
#
_symmetry.space_group_name_H-M   'P 1'
#
loop_
_entity.id
_entity.type
_entity.pdbx_description
1 polymer ?
#
loop_
_entity_poly.entity_id
_entity_poly.type
_entity_poly.pdbx_seq_one_letter_code
_entity_poly.pdbx_strand_id
1 'polypeptide(L)'
;MQLISITLKNIRSYKDAKIEFPTGTVMLSGDIGSGKSTILLAIEFALFGVLRGELSGNALLRNGCQEGNAELMFKLNEDIYTIKRTLVRTKKSVEQDTGYILVNGVKKEATATELKSSILELLGYPAELLTKGKNLVYRYTVYTPQEEMKKILQEEKEQRVAILRKVFGIDKYERITTNAGSYAKSLRERQRAYDAVLIDAEDKKTQLDETKKEQEEASQQIKTIIPQLTAVRNTLIQTKQELAKIEQQKQQSELLTRELHVAKSQLLTRQQQQKTTQIEFLTVSQQLIEAQRDLPKTVETAKSTDYTQQLLEKEKHYRLTCMKMAELSANKKQSTDTSHKISILAQCPTCLQQVTPDHKHMILTTEKGKITEIEQELAQHSTISQQIELEILKIKQEIEKARQQEKEQAVAQMKIIRAEDLARRKGLLEQQHNALIQEIQATTMKTGQLEQQLKPMQDITTAYEQTRKQAEQTSSQERQLSIEHSALLQKEQNFSKTIQVLEQELERKQKTRKQLEKTQQLHQWLTDYFVPLMTVVEKHVMAKIHHEFDALFQQWFSMLVEDVMTARLDETFTPVIQQNGYDVDVEYLSGGERTACALAYRLALNKTINSLISNIRTKDLLILDEPTDGFSTEQLDKMRDVLEQLNLQQIIIVSHEQKIESFADNVVRIQKEGHVSRIT
;
A
#
# COMPACT_ATOMS: atom_id res chain seq x y z
N MET A 1 -11.22 -18.30 20.57
CA MET A 1 -12.22 -19.13 19.84
C MET A 1 -11.97 -20.58 20.15
N GLN A 2 -13.03 -21.31 20.48
CA GLN A 2 -12.97 -22.74 20.76
C GLN A 2 -13.98 -23.47 19.86
N LEU A 3 -13.54 -24.45 19.09
CA LEU A 3 -14.43 -25.31 18.32
C LEU A 3 -15.13 -26.29 19.27
N ILE A 4 -16.44 -26.45 19.11
CA ILE A 4 -17.24 -27.37 19.90
C ILE A 4 -17.56 -28.62 19.07
N SER A 5 -18.13 -28.45 17.90
CA SER A 5 -18.42 -29.58 17.01
C SER A 5 -18.60 -29.15 15.57
N ILE A 6 -18.41 -30.09 14.67
CA ILE A 6 -18.78 -29.95 13.25
C ILE A 6 -19.67 -31.11 12.83
N THR A 7 -20.75 -30.77 12.17
CA THR A 7 -21.65 -31.76 11.55
C THR A 7 -21.51 -31.70 10.05
N LEU A 8 -21.23 -32.83 9.43
CA LEU A 8 -21.00 -32.97 8.00
C LEU A 8 -22.08 -33.82 7.37
N LYS A 9 -22.73 -33.30 6.35
CA LYS A 9 -23.68 -34.10 5.53
C LYS A 9 -23.26 -34.03 4.07
N ASN A 10 -22.99 -35.19 3.49
CA ASN A 10 -22.55 -35.33 2.10
C ASN A 10 -21.32 -34.46 1.74
N ILE A 11 -20.33 -34.45 2.60
CA ILE A 11 -19.04 -33.77 2.37
C ILE A 11 -17.98 -34.83 2.11
N ARG A 12 -17.43 -34.88 0.90
CA ARG A 12 -16.43 -35.85 0.44
C ARG A 12 -16.73 -37.26 0.85
N SER A 13 -15.95 -37.82 1.76
CA SER A 13 -16.15 -39.22 2.27
C SER A 13 -17.22 -39.33 3.35
N TYR A 14 -17.65 -38.22 3.95
CA TYR A 14 -18.67 -38.23 4.99
C TYR A 14 -20.09 -38.20 4.39
N LYS A 15 -20.93 -39.12 4.81
CA LYS A 15 -22.39 -39.10 4.51
C LYS A 15 -23.15 -38.29 5.54
N ASP A 16 -22.99 -38.66 6.80
CA ASP A 16 -23.51 -37.97 7.97
C ASP A 16 -22.58 -38.28 9.13
N ALA A 17 -22.00 -37.24 9.71
CA ALA A 17 -21.04 -37.37 10.81
C ALA A 17 -21.07 -36.12 11.67
N LYS A 18 -21.03 -36.29 12.96
CA LYS A 18 -20.80 -35.22 13.94
C LYS A 18 -19.48 -35.47 14.64
N ILE A 19 -18.57 -34.53 14.56
CA ILE A 19 -17.27 -34.55 15.22
C ILE A 19 -17.30 -33.54 16.35
N GLU A 20 -16.95 -33.95 17.53
CA GLU A 20 -16.84 -33.09 18.72
C GLU A 20 -15.37 -32.76 18.99
N PHE A 21 -15.12 -31.53 19.37
CA PHE A 21 -13.79 -31.02 19.68
C PHE A 21 -13.76 -30.56 21.14
N PRO A 22 -13.32 -31.42 22.07
CA PRO A 22 -13.13 -31.01 23.45
C PRO A 22 -12.00 -29.98 23.59
N THR A 23 -11.86 -29.41 24.76
CA THR A 23 -10.74 -28.51 25.10
C THR A 23 -9.42 -29.28 25.21
N GLY A 24 -8.32 -28.57 25.14
CA GLY A 24 -6.97 -29.18 25.17
C GLY A 24 -6.50 -29.61 23.81
N THR A 25 -5.61 -30.58 23.80
CA THR A 25 -5.04 -31.14 22.59
C THR A 25 -5.89 -32.29 22.06
N VAL A 26 -6.48 -32.09 20.90
CA VAL A 26 -7.36 -33.08 20.24
C VAL A 26 -6.63 -33.65 19.02
N MET A 27 -6.45 -34.94 18.98
CA MET A 27 -5.88 -35.61 17.82
C MET A 27 -6.98 -36.22 16.95
N LEU A 28 -6.96 -35.91 15.66
CA LEU A 28 -7.70 -36.64 14.64
C LEU A 28 -6.81 -37.73 14.08
N SER A 29 -7.02 -38.96 14.55
CA SER A 29 -6.22 -40.13 14.18
C SER A 29 -6.94 -41.01 13.14
N GLY A 30 -6.21 -41.65 12.30
CA GLY A 30 -6.69 -42.60 11.30
C GLY A 30 -5.76 -42.73 10.12
N ASP A 31 -6.00 -43.75 9.30
CA ASP A 31 -5.15 -44.05 8.14
C ASP A 31 -5.12 -42.91 7.10
N ILE A 32 -4.11 -42.97 6.24
CA ILE A 32 -4.02 -42.06 5.10
C ILE A 32 -5.27 -42.24 4.22
N GLY A 33 -5.93 -41.12 3.93
CA GLY A 33 -7.16 -41.13 3.14
C GLY A 33 -8.43 -41.50 3.93
N SER A 34 -8.38 -41.63 5.25
CA SER A 34 -9.57 -41.88 6.10
C SER A 34 -10.55 -40.70 6.13
N GLY A 35 -10.11 -39.48 5.78
CA GLY A 35 -10.97 -38.31 5.74
C GLY A 35 -10.61 -37.25 6.77
N LYS A 36 -9.51 -37.36 7.48
CA LYS A 36 -9.04 -36.40 8.48
C LYS A 36 -8.99 -34.97 7.97
N SER A 37 -8.23 -34.71 6.91
CA SER A 37 -8.11 -33.38 6.29
C SER A 37 -9.43 -32.86 5.71
N THR A 38 -10.41 -33.76 5.44
CA THR A 38 -11.75 -33.32 5.01
C THR A 38 -12.46 -32.57 6.10
N ILE A 39 -12.27 -32.93 7.37
CA ILE A 39 -12.84 -32.21 8.52
C ILE A 39 -12.29 -30.80 8.57
N LEU A 40 -10.99 -30.62 8.39
CA LEU A 40 -10.33 -29.33 8.40
C LEU A 40 -10.81 -28.42 7.25
N LEU A 41 -10.93 -29.00 6.05
CA LEU A 41 -11.48 -28.30 4.90
C LEU A 41 -12.96 -27.92 5.11
N ALA A 42 -13.71 -28.75 5.82
CA ALA A 42 -15.10 -28.47 6.13
C ALA A 42 -15.23 -27.35 7.20
N ILE A 43 -14.31 -27.27 8.16
CA ILE A 43 -14.21 -26.15 9.09
C ILE A 43 -13.92 -24.85 8.32
N GLU A 44 -12.93 -24.88 7.43
CA GLU A 44 -12.59 -23.73 6.59
C GLU A 44 -13.78 -23.32 5.70
N PHE A 45 -14.47 -24.29 5.11
CA PHE A 45 -15.68 -24.05 4.33
C PHE A 45 -16.80 -23.45 5.18
N ALA A 46 -17.05 -23.97 6.37
CA ALA A 46 -18.10 -23.45 7.26
C ALA A 46 -17.82 -21.98 7.63
N LEU A 47 -16.55 -21.64 7.90
CA LEU A 47 -16.15 -20.27 8.24
C LEU A 47 -16.17 -19.35 7.01
N PHE A 48 -15.54 -19.72 5.92
CA PHE A 48 -15.24 -18.77 4.84
C PHE A 48 -15.96 -19.05 3.52
N GLY A 49 -16.62 -20.19 3.41
CA GLY A 49 -17.30 -20.61 2.20
C GLY A 49 -16.35 -21.20 1.15
N VAL A 50 -16.85 -21.28 -0.07
CA VAL A 50 -16.06 -21.73 -1.23
C VAL A 50 -14.97 -20.70 -1.56
N LEU A 51 -13.74 -21.17 -1.71
CA LEU A 51 -12.58 -20.36 -2.06
C LEU A 51 -12.16 -20.65 -3.50
N ARG A 52 -12.16 -19.63 -4.35
CA ARG A 52 -11.78 -19.78 -5.75
C ARG A 52 -10.31 -20.21 -5.87
N GLY A 53 -10.10 -21.29 -6.61
CA GLY A 53 -8.74 -21.81 -6.89
C GLY A 53 -8.19 -22.77 -5.83
N GLU A 54 -8.81 -22.88 -4.66
CA GLU A 54 -8.29 -23.71 -3.57
C GLU A 54 -9.33 -24.70 -3.02
N LEU A 55 -10.48 -24.20 -2.65
CA LEU A 55 -11.57 -25.01 -2.07
C LEU A 55 -12.83 -24.86 -2.91
N SER A 56 -12.94 -25.63 -3.98
CA SER A 56 -14.11 -25.60 -4.85
C SER A 56 -15.28 -26.40 -4.29
N GLY A 57 -16.48 -25.99 -4.59
CA GLY A 57 -17.69 -26.75 -4.22
C GLY A 57 -17.65 -28.19 -4.77
N ASN A 58 -17.13 -28.39 -5.98
CA ASN A 58 -16.96 -29.71 -6.58
C ASN A 58 -15.97 -30.60 -5.80
N ALA A 59 -14.94 -30.01 -5.20
CA ALA A 59 -13.98 -30.73 -4.38
C ALA A 59 -14.55 -31.13 -3.00
N LEU A 60 -15.57 -30.43 -2.53
CA LEU A 60 -16.16 -30.63 -1.21
C LEU A 60 -17.41 -31.54 -1.25
N LEU A 61 -18.30 -31.29 -2.20
CA LEU A 61 -19.56 -32.06 -2.27
C LEU A 61 -19.27 -33.51 -2.63
N ARG A 62 -19.85 -34.43 -1.87
CA ARG A 62 -19.74 -35.86 -2.13
C ARG A 62 -20.20 -36.19 -3.55
N ASN A 63 -19.43 -36.99 -4.24
CA ASN A 63 -19.79 -37.45 -5.59
C ASN A 63 -21.12 -38.23 -5.57
N GLY A 64 -21.98 -37.90 -6.55
CA GLY A 64 -23.31 -38.49 -6.66
C GLY A 64 -24.38 -37.82 -5.79
N CYS A 65 -24.05 -36.89 -4.92
CA CYS A 65 -25.02 -36.15 -4.12
C CYS A 65 -25.41 -34.83 -4.78
N GLN A 66 -26.65 -34.44 -4.60
CA GLN A 66 -27.19 -33.17 -5.08
C GLN A 66 -26.94 -32.03 -4.10
N GLU A 67 -26.91 -32.36 -2.81
CA GLU A 67 -26.76 -31.40 -1.73
C GLU A 67 -25.83 -31.95 -0.64
N GLY A 68 -25.10 -31.07 -0.02
CA GLY A 68 -24.27 -31.34 1.15
C GLY A 68 -24.11 -30.08 2.02
N ASN A 69 -23.88 -30.28 3.29
CA ASN A 69 -23.68 -29.13 4.19
C ASN A 69 -22.64 -29.41 5.26
N ALA A 70 -22.04 -28.32 5.76
CA ALA A 70 -21.23 -28.29 6.94
C ALA A 70 -21.83 -27.31 7.96
N GLU A 71 -21.99 -27.78 9.18
CA GLU A 71 -22.51 -27.01 10.29
C GLU A 71 -21.48 -27.02 11.41
N LEU A 72 -20.88 -25.85 11.68
CA LEU A 72 -19.82 -25.65 12.66
C LEU A 72 -20.36 -24.93 13.87
N MET A 73 -20.18 -25.53 15.05
CA MET A 73 -20.47 -24.91 16.34
C MET A 73 -19.17 -24.54 17.05
N PHE A 74 -19.08 -23.32 17.52
CA PHE A 74 -17.91 -22.85 18.27
C PHE A 74 -18.30 -21.81 19.32
N LYS A 75 -17.49 -21.70 20.35
CA LYS A 75 -17.58 -20.67 21.39
C LYS A 75 -16.61 -19.55 21.10
N LEU A 76 -17.09 -18.32 21.26
CA LEU A 76 -16.26 -17.13 21.15
C LEU A 76 -16.61 -16.20 22.33
N ASN A 77 -15.66 -16.03 23.24
CA ASN A 77 -15.91 -15.47 24.58
C ASN A 77 -16.97 -16.31 25.30
N GLU A 78 -18.09 -15.71 25.72
CA GLU A 78 -19.18 -16.42 26.39
C GLU A 78 -20.28 -16.89 25.42
N ASP A 79 -20.27 -16.45 24.18
CA ASP A 79 -21.31 -16.73 23.20
C ASP A 79 -21.04 -18.00 22.41
N ILE A 80 -22.11 -18.74 22.10
CA ILE A 80 -22.06 -19.92 21.22
C ILE A 80 -22.62 -19.55 19.87
N TYR A 81 -21.83 -19.84 18.86
CA TYR A 81 -22.14 -19.61 17.46
C TYR A 81 -22.27 -20.93 16.71
N THR A 82 -23.30 -21.04 15.89
CA THR A 82 -23.44 -22.16 14.95
C THR A 82 -23.57 -21.60 13.55
N ILE A 83 -22.69 -22.02 12.65
CA ILE A 83 -22.68 -21.59 11.25
C ILE A 83 -22.97 -22.80 10.38
N LYS A 84 -23.95 -22.67 9.52
CA LYS A 84 -24.25 -23.70 8.52
C LYS A 84 -24.10 -23.13 7.13
N ARG A 85 -23.39 -23.87 6.28
CA ARG A 85 -23.29 -23.60 4.83
C ARG A 85 -23.68 -24.84 4.06
N THR A 86 -24.39 -24.59 2.97
CA THR A 86 -24.93 -25.66 2.09
C THR A 86 -24.28 -25.54 0.72
N LEU A 87 -23.96 -26.67 0.13
CA LEU A 87 -23.51 -26.82 -1.25
C LEU A 87 -24.63 -27.51 -2.06
N VAL A 88 -24.91 -26.98 -3.21
CA VAL A 88 -25.93 -27.52 -4.13
C VAL A 88 -25.29 -27.71 -5.50
N ARG A 89 -25.54 -28.87 -6.09
CA ARG A 89 -25.08 -29.21 -7.44
C ARG A 89 -26.04 -28.65 -8.48
N THR A 90 -25.53 -27.72 -9.27
CA THR A 90 -26.20 -27.18 -10.44
C THR A 90 -25.81 -27.98 -11.69
N LYS A 91 -26.43 -27.69 -12.83
CA LYS A 91 -26.10 -28.35 -14.12
C LYS A 91 -24.65 -28.10 -14.57
N LYS A 92 -24.00 -27.03 -14.10
CA LYS A 92 -22.66 -26.60 -14.53
C LYS A 92 -21.59 -26.75 -13.47
N SER A 93 -21.94 -26.62 -12.20
CA SER A 93 -20.98 -26.54 -11.10
C SER A 93 -21.63 -26.92 -9.77
N VAL A 94 -20.85 -26.98 -8.71
CA VAL A 94 -21.36 -27.00 -7.35
C VAL A 94 -21.21 -25.61 -6.77
N GLU A 95 -22.31 -25.05 -6.34
CA GLU A 95 -22.39 -23.69 -5.82
C GLU A 95 -22.77 -23.69 -4.34
N GLN A 96 -22.39 -22.64 -3.65
CA GLN A 96 -22.84 -22.44 -2.29
C GLN A 96 -24.19 -21.75 -2.30
N ASP A 97 -25.15 -22.34 -1.61
CA ASP A 97 -26.48 -21.79 -1.38
C ASP A 97 -26.49 -20.90 -0.13
N THR A 98 -27.67 -20.40 0.20
CA THR A 98 -27.92 -19.66 1.45
C THR A 98 -27.53 -20.52 2.66
N GLY A 99 -27.12 -19.85 3.71
CA GLY A 99 -26.79 -20.47 4.98
C GLY A 99 -27.33 -19.65 6.15
N TYR A 100 -26.94 -20.01 7.37
CA TYR A 100 -27.32 -19.24 8.53
C TYR A 100 -26.21 -19.18 9.57
N ILE A 101 -26.31 -18.19 10.44
CA ILE A 101 -25.59 -18.10 11.70
C ILE A 101 -26.60 -18.09 12.83
N LEU A 102 -26.38 -18.95 13.83
CA LEU A 102 -27.07 -18.88 15.11
C LEU A 102 -26.14 -18.22 16.12
N VAL A 103 -26.68 -17.32 16.92
CA VAL A 103 -25.99 -16.70 18.03
C VAL A 103 -26.83 -16.95 19.29
N ASN A 104 -26.33 -17.77 20.20
CA ASN A 104 -27.06 -18.17 21.41
C ASN A 104 -28.51 -18.63 21.14
N GLY A 105 -28.69 -19.37 20.03
CA GLY A 105 -30.00 -19.90 19.63
C GLY A 105 -30.83 -19.00 18.72
N VAL A 106 -30.44 -17.74 18.49
CA VAL A 106 -31.13 -16.84 17.56
C VAL A 106 -30.58 -17.03 16.15
N LYS A 107 -31.45 -17.49 15.24
CA LYS A 107 -31.09 -17.80 13.84
C LYS A 107 -31.18 -16.55 12.97
N LYS A 108 -30.13 -16.29 12.18
CA LYS A 108 -30.08 -15.28 11.13
C LYS A 108 -29.67 -15.95 9.82
N GLU A 109 -30.56 -15.98 8.86
CA GLU A 109 -30.25 -16.45 7.50
C GLU A 109 -29.51 -15.36 6.73
N ALA A 110 -28.56 -15.76 5.90
CA ALA A 110 -27.75 -14.83 5.13
C ALA A 110 -27.19 -15.50 3.87
N THR A 111 -26.89 -14.71 2.87
CA THR A 111 -26.20 -15.13 1.66
C THR A 111 -24.76 -15.54 1.96
N ALA A 112 -24.13 -16.23 1.00
CA ALA A 112 -22.72 -16.63 1.13
C ALA A 112 -21.78 -15.46 1.44
N THR A 113 -22.04 -14.30 0.83
CA THR A 113 -21.21 -13.08 1.00
C THR A 113 -21.45 -12.43 2.36
N GLU A 114 -22.70 -12.29 2.77
CA GLU A 114 -23.07 -11.73 4.07
C GLU A 114 -22.54 -12.59 5.22
N LEU A 115 -22.68 -13.91 5.13
CA LEU A 115 -22.10 -14.83 6.09
C LEU A 115 -20.58 -14.66 6.19
N LYS A 116 -19.90 -14.55 5.05
CA LYS A 116 -18.46 -14.35 5.04
C LYS A 116 -18.08 -13.04 5.73
N SER A 117 -18.75 -11.94 5.40
CA SER A 117 -18.50 -10.64 6.02
C SER A 117 -18.74 -10.66 7.54
N SER A 118 -19.89 -11.21 7.96
CA SER A 118 -20.25 -11.30 9.37
C SER A 118 -19.27 -12.16 10.17
N ILE A 119 -18.81 -13.28 9.59
CA ILE A 119 -17.83 -14.15 10.26
C ILE A 119 -16.48 -13.48 10.41
N LEU A 120 -16.03 -12.74 9.42
CA LEU A 120 -14.74 -12.07 9.47
C LEU A 120 -14.74 -10.92 10.49
N GLU A 121 -15.82 -10.17 10.55
CA GLU A 121 -16.04 -9.17 11.59
C GLU A 121 -16.09 -9.83 12.98
N LEU A 122 -16.84 -10.93 13.09
CA LEU A 122 -16.93 -11.72 14.32
C LEU A 122 -15.57 -12.22 14.80
N LEU A 123 -14.74 -12.72 13.89
CA LEU A 123 -13.40 -13.21 14.21
C LEU A 123 -12.37 -12.10 14.43
N GLY A 124 -12.73 -10.85 14.18
CA GLY A 124 -11.84 -9.70 14.29
C GLY A 124 -10.77 -9.65 13.18
N TYR A 125 -11.06 -10.26 12.04
CA TYR A 125 -10.14 -10.26 10.91
C TYR A 125 -10.26 -8.95 10.12
N PRO A 126 -9.15 -8.32 9.72
CA PRO A 126 -9.19 -7.10 8.93
C PRO A 126 -9.98 -7.29 7.64
N ALA A 127 -10.96 -6.40 7.39
CA ALA A 127 -11.84 -6.47 6.22
C ALA A 127 -11.08 -6.44 4.88
N GLU A 128 -9.92 -5.86 4.87
CA GLU A 128 -9.05 -5.70 3.70
C GLU A 128 -8.42 -7.00 3.22
N LEU A 129 -8.34 -8.01 4.08
CA LEU A 129 -7.87 -9.35 3.73
C LEU A 129 -8.94 -10.18 3.01
N LEU A 130 -10.16 -9.63 2.88
CA LEU A 130 -11.31 -10.28 2.24
C LEU A 130 -11.23 -10.40 0.73
N THR A 131 -10.51 -9.51 0.06
CA THR A 131 -10.69 -9.25 -1.37
C THR A 131 -9.93 -10.19 -2.30
N LYS A 132 -9.01 -11.01 -1.81
CA LYS A 132 -8.12 -11.83 -2.67
C LYS A 132 -8.16 -13.34 -2.40
N GLY A 133 -9.31 -13.92 -2.16
CA GLY A 133 -9.49 -15.39 -2.21
C GLY A 133 -8.82 -16.21 -1.10
N LYS A 134 -7.75 -15.73 -0.49
CA LYS A 134 -7.01 -16.45 0.55
C LYS A 134 -7.29 -15.87 1.92
N ASN A 135 -7.72 -16.71 2.86
CA ASN A 135 -7.83 -16.33 4.27
C ASN A 135 -6.45 -16.43 4.95
N LEU A 136 -5.52 -15.59 4.50
CA LEU A 136 -4.12 -15.64 4.95
C LEU A 136 -4.02 -15.62 6.48
N VAL A 137 -4.78 -14.74 7.15
CA VAL A 137 -4.74 -14.66 8.61
C VAL A 137 -5.15 -16.00 9.21
N TYR A 138 -6.28 -16.59 8.80
CA TYR A 138 -6.71 -17.87 9.32
C TYR A 138 -5.68 -18.96 9.08
N ARG A 139 -5.13 -19.02 7.87
CA ARG A 139 -4.10 -20.01 7.51
C ARG A 139 -2.78 -19.83 8.25
N TYR A 140 -2.43 -18.58 8.58
CA TYR A 140 -1.21 -18.32 9.34
C TYR A 140 -1.41 -18.29 10.85
N THR A 141 -2.63 -18.14 11.34
CA THR A 141 -2.90 -18.12 12.78
C THR A 141 -3.61 -19.35 13.30
N VAL A 142 -4.42 -20.04 12.51
CA VAL A 142 -5.24 -21.15 12.98
C VAL A 142 -4.91 -22.45 12.26
N TYR A 143 -5.16 -22.51 10.97
CA TYR A 143 -5.08 -23.75 10.21
C TYR A 143 -3.98 -23.70 9.17
N THR A 144 -3.10 -24.67 9.20
CA THR A 144 -2.04 -24.80 8.21
C THR A 144 -2.16 -26.16 7.53
N PRO A 145 -2.55 -26.20 6.25
CA PRO A 145 -2.50 -27.43 5.45
C PRO A 145 -1.10 -28.00 5.38
N GLN A 146 -1.01 -29.32 5.29
CA GLN A 146 0.25 -30.09 5.28
C GLN A 146 1.30 -29.51 4.32
N GLU A 147 0.91 -29.22 3.08
CA GLU A 147 1.84 -28.72 2.06
C GLU A 147 2.15 -27.22 2.21
N GLU A 148 1.28 -26.46 2.82
CA GLU A 148 1.47 -25.01 2.99
C GLU A 148 2.42 -24.66 4.14
N MET A 149 2.64 -25.58 5.06
CA MET A 149 3.60 -25.37 6.17
C MET A 149 5.02 -25.15 5.66
N LYS A 150 5.44 -25.90 4.65
CA LYS A 150 6.75 -25.75 4.01
C LYS A 150 6.78 -24.64 2.95
N LYS A 151 5.64 -24.30 2.39
CA LYS A 151 5.53 -23.37 1.26
C LYS A 151 5.95 -21.94 1.59
N ILE A 152 5.64 -21.44 2.78
CA ILE A 152 6.07 -20.11 3.17
C ILE A 152 7.59 -19.94 3.19
N LEU A 153 8.31 -21.01 3.49
CA LEU A 153 9.77 -21.02 3.48
C LEU A 153 10.33 -21.03 2.05
N GLN A 154 9.57 -21.56 1.11
CA GLN A 154 9.92 -21.66 -0.31
C GLN A 154 9.47 -20.44 -1.13
N GLU A 155 8.61 -19.58 -0.55
CA GLU A 155 8.20 -18.35 -1.22
C GLU A 155 9.39 -17.41 -1.41
N GLU A 156 9.38 -16.65 -2.49
CA GLU A 156 10.38 -15.60 -2.73
C GLU A 156 10.39 -14.57 -1.59
N LYS A 157 11.56 -14.03 -1.29
CA LYS A 157 11.76 -13.12 -0.14
C LYS A 157 10.77 -11.96 -0.12
N GLU A 158 10.56 -11.33 -1.26
CA GLU A 158 9.63 -10.20 -1.38
C GLU A 158 8.17 -10.61 -1.18
N GLN A 159 7.78 -11.78 -1.68
CA GLN A 159 6.43 -12.31 -1.51
C GLN A 159 6.18 -12.69 -0.06
N ARG A 160 7.16 -13.33 0.59
CA ARG A 160 7.09 -13.65 2.02
C ARG A 160 6.92 -12.41 2.88
N VAL A 161 7.76 -11.40 2.69
CA VAL A 161 7.64 -10.13 3.41
C VAL A 161 6.28 -9.47 3.15
N ALA A 162 5.79 -9.47 1.91
CA ALA A 162 4.50 -8.89 1.57
C ALA A 162 3.32 -9.64 2.24
N ILE A 163 3.41 -10.97 2.34
CA ILE A 163 2.42 -11.79 3.06
C ILE A 163 2.47 -11.47 4.55
N LEU A 164 3.66 -11.45 5.15
CA LEU A 164 3.85 -11.17 6.57
C LEU A 164 3.38 -9.76 6.92
N ARG A 165 3.69 -8.76 6.10
CA ARG A 165 3.18 -7.40 6.28
C ARG A 165 1.66 -7.34 6.35
N LYS A 166 0.98 -8.10 5.49
CA LYS A 166 -0.49 -8.19 5.51
C LYS A 166 -1.00 -8.89 6.75
N VAL A 167 -0.38 -10.02 7.08
CA VAL A 167 -0.79 -10.84 8.22
C VAL A 167 -0.60 -10.08 9.54
N PHE A 168 0.50 -9.33 9.68
CA PHE A 168 0.76 -8.47 10.83
C PHE A 168 -0.01 -7.14 10.79
N GLY A 169 -0.75 -6.87 9.74
CA GLY A 169 -1.50 -5.62 9.58
C GLY A 169 -0.61 -4.39 9.44
N ILE A 170 0.62 -4.56 8.95
CA ILE A 170 1.59 -3.49 8.74
C ILE A 170 1.36 -2.79 7.40
N ASP A 171 0.74 -3.47 6.46
CA ASP A 171 0.33 -2.93 5.17
C ASP A 171 -0.52 -1.65 5.31
N LYS A 172 -1.17 -1.46 6.47
CA LYS A 172 -1.86 -0.20 6.79
C LYS A 172 -0.90 1.00 6.76
N TYR A 173 0.34 0.86 7.21
CA TYR A 173 1.31 1.96 7.20
C TYR A 173 1.72 2.29 5.77
N GLU A 174 1.98 1.30 4.96
CA GLU A 174 2.26 1.48 3.53
C GLU A 174 1.07 2.12 2.79
N ARG A 175 -0.15 1.71 3.12
CA ARG A 175 -1.37 2.35 2.57
C ARG A 175 -1.54 3.77 3.07
N ILE A 176 -1.26 4.01 4.36
CA ILE A 176 -1.30 5.36 4.92
C ILE A 176 -0.29 6.25 4.22
N THR A 177 0.96 5.79 4.05
CA THR A 177 1.99 6.57 3.36
C THR A 177 1.67 6.76 1.89
N THR A 178 1.16 5.75 1.20
CA THR A 178 0.72 5.82 -0.20
C THR A 178 -0.45 6.79 -0.36
N ASN A 179 -1.46 6.69 0.52
CA ASN A 179 -2.61 7.58 0.52
C ASN A 179 -2.20 9.01 0.86
N ALA A 180 -1.34 9.19 1.85
CA ALA A 180 -0.78 10.48 2.23
C ALA A 180 0.02 11.09 1.07
N GLY A 181 0.84 10.29 0.38
CA GLY A 181 1.57 10.69 -0.81
C GLY A 181 0.64 11.10 -1.96
N SER A 182 -0.41 10.32 -2.20
CA SER A 182 -1.44 10.65 -3.18
C SER A 182 -2.20 11.94 -2.82
N TYR A 183 -2.51 12.09 -1.53
CA TYR A 183 -3.15 13.31 -1.03
C TYR A 183 -2.21 14.51 -1.11
N ALA A 184 -0.94 14.35 -0.74
CA ALA A 184 0.07 15.38 -0.89
C ALA A 184 0.21 15.82 -2.36
N LYS A 185 0.17 14.87 -3.29
CA LYS A 185 0.14 15.19 -4.72
C LYS A 185 -1.08 16.04 -5.10
N SER A 186 -2.26 15.66 -4.62
CA SER A 186 -3.48 16.44 -4.87
C SER A 186 -3.43 17.83 -4.24
N LEU A 187 -2.84 17.95 -3.05
CA LEU A 187 -2.59 19.24 -2.40
C LEU A 187 -1.64 20.10 -3.24
N ARG A 188 -0.58 19.50 -3.79
CA ARG A 188 0.37 20.20 -4.68
C ARG A 188 -0.30 20.68 -5.96
N GLU A 189 -1.22 19.90 -6.51
CA GLU A 189 -2.03 20.32 -7.65
C GLU A 189 -2.94 21.50 -7.30
N ARG A 190 -3.57 21.45 -6.12
CA ARG A 190 -4.36 22.58 -5.60
C ARG A 190 -3.50 23.82 -5.33
N GLN A 191 -2.30 23.65 -4.80
CA GLN A 191 -1.36 24.77 -4.63
C GLN A 191 -1.07 25.43 -5.96
N ARG A 192 -0.74 24.64 -7.00
CA ARG A 192 -0.52 25.17 -8.35
C ARG A 192 -1.73 25.91 -8.90
N ALA A 193 -2.94 25.39 -8.64
CA ALA A 193 -4.16 26.06 -9.04
C ALA A 193 -4.36 27.37 -8.28
N TYR A 194 -4.07 27.41 -6.98
CA TYR A 194 -4.13 28.64 -6.19
C TYR A 194 -3.04 29.63 -6.60
N ASP A 195 -1.80 29.15 -6.84
CA ASP A 195 -0.70 29.97 -7.34
C ASP A 195 -1.07 30.60 -8.68
N ALA A 196 -1.66 29.83 -9.60
CA ALA A 196 -2.12 30.33 -10.89
C ALA A 196 -3.19 31.44 -10.74
N VAL A 197 -4.08 31.31 -9.76
CA VAL A 197 -5.09 32.35 -9.44
C VAL A 197 -4.45 33.59 -8.81
N LEU A 198 -3.29 33.40 -8.15
CA LEU A 198 -2.60 34.47 -7.44
C LEU A 198 -1.51 35.16 -8.27
N ILE A 199 -1.18 34.64 -9.47
CA ILE A 199 -0.11 35.18 -10.32
C ILE A 199 -0.24 36.68 -10.51
N ASP A 200 -1.43 37.18 -10.77
CA ASP A 200 -1.72 38.58 -11.00
C ASP A 200 -2.14 39.35 -9.73
N ALA A 201 -2.00 38.75 -8.54
CA ALA A 201 -2.43 39.35 -7.30
C ALA A 201 -1.62 40.60 -6.93
N GLU A 202 -0.31 40.55 -7.19
CA GLU A 202 0.57 41.68 -6.92
C GLU A 202 0.37 42.79 -7.97
N ASP A 203 0.20 42.39 -9.23
CA ASP A 203 -0.13 43.32 -10.31
C ASP A 203 -1.45 44.03 -10.03
N LYS A 204 -2.46 43.28 -9.60
CA LYS A 204 -3.75 43.85 -9.22
C LYS A 204 -3.68 44.76 -7.99
N LYS A 205 -2.82 44.40 -7.04
CA LYS A 205 -2.54 45.24 -5.88
C LYS A 205 -1.85 46.54 -6.29
N THR A 206 -0.81 46.37 -7.10
CA THR A 206 -0.13 47.55 -7.69
C THR A 206 -1.10 48.42 -8.49
N GLN A 207 -1.92 47.78 -9.31
CA GLN A 207 -2.98 48.49 -10.07
C GLN A 207 -3.98 49.15 -9.17
N LEU A 208 -4.39 48.52 -8.04
CA LEU A 208 -5.26 49.12 -7.06
C LEU A 208 -4.61 50.34 -6.39
N ASP A 209 -3.33 50.16 -5.98
CA ASP A 209 -2.59 51.25 -5.34
C ASP A 209 -2.35 52.43 -6.30
N GLU A 210 -2.05 52.11 -7.57
CA GLU A 210 -1.97 53.11 -8.64
C GLU A 210 -3.31 53.79 -8.90
N THR A 211 -4.38 53.01 -9.01
CA THR A 211 -5.73 53.56 -9.22
C THR A 211 -6.20 54.38 -8.03
N LYS A 212 -5.87 53.95 -6.79
CA LYS A 212 -6.15 54.75 -5.58
C LYS A 212 -5.35 56.03 -5.56
N LYS A 213 -4.11 55.98 -5.98
CA LYS A 213 -3.31 57.20 -6.16
C LYS A 213 -3.91 58.11 -7.21
N GLU A 214 -4.24 57.55 -8.38
CA GLU A 214 -4.88 58.32 -9.44
C GLU A 214 -6.22 58.88 -8.99
N GLN A 215 -6.98 58.16 -8.18
CA GLN A 215 -8.22 58.64 -7.55
C GLN A 215 -7.93 59.73 -6.51
N GLU A 216 -6.92 59.49 -5.67
CA GLU A 216 -6.51 60.47 -4.66
C GLU A 216 -5.97 61.74 -5.32
N GLU A 217 -5.14 61.54 -6.38
CA GLU A 217 -4.69 62.64 -7.24
C GLU A 217 -5.83 63.36 -7.91
N ALA A 218 -6.80 62.63 -8.49
CA ALA A 218 -7.99 63.20 -9.07
C ALA A 218 -8.85 63.93 -8.00
N SER A 219 -8.98 63.31 -6.82
CA SER A 219 -9.72 63.92 -5.68
C SER A 219 -8.97 65.14 -5.12
N GLN A 220 -7.63 65.11 -5.04
CA GLN A 220 -6.85 66.29 -4.66
C GLN A 220 -6.95 67.34 -5.72
N GLN A 221 -6.87 66.98 -7.01
CA GLN A 221 -7.06 67.90 -8.10
C GLN A 221 -8.45 68.52 -8.05
N ILE A 222 -9.50 67.74 -7.75
CA ILE A 222 -10.85 68.24 -7.55
C ILE A 222 -10.90 69.23 -6.34
N LYS A 223 -10.24 68.83 -5.21
CA LYS A 223 -10.17 69.71 -4.01
C LYS A 223 -9.42 70.99 -4.26
N THR A 224 -8.41 70.97 -5.13
CA THR A 224 -7.66 72.19 -5.47
C THR A 224 -8.35 73.05 -6.52
N ILE A 225 -9.05 72.42 -7.45
CA ILE A 225 -9.82 73.16 -8.48
C ILE A 225 -11.06 73.77 -7.93
N ILE A 226 -11.79 73.17 -6.98
CA ILE A 226 -13.01 73.71 -6.37
C ILE A 226 -12.77 75.06 -5.70
N PRO A 227 -11.75 75.25 -4.85
CA PRO A 227 -11.47 76.54 -4.28
C PRO A 227 -11.08 77.60 -5.32
N GLN A 228 -10.36 77.17 -6.35
CA GLN A 228 -9.96 77.98 -7.46
C GLN A 228 -11.18 78.42 -8.28
N LEU A 229 -12.07 77.50 -8.60
CA LEU A 229 -13.33 77.74 -9.26
C LEU A 229 -14.20 78.71 -8.43
N THR A 230 -14.18 78.51 -7.10
CA THR A 230 -14.98 79.37 -6.19
C THR A 230 -14.30 80.74 -6.02
N ALA A 231 -13.01 80.80 -5.94
CA ALA A 231 -12.26 82.07 -5.88
C ALA A 231 -12.32 82.78 -7.20
N VAL A 232 -12.32 82.04 -8.30
CA VAL A 232 -12.49 82.59 -9.65
C VAL A 232 -13.88 83.10 -9.93
N ARG A 233 -14.85 82.49 -9.36
CA ARG A 233 -16.23 83.01 -9.42
C ARG A 233 -16.40 84.27 -8.59
N ASN A 234 -15.66 84.40 -7.53
CA ASN A 234 -15.86 85.48 -6.54
C ASN A 234 -14.81 86.60 -6.60
N THR A 235 -13.69 86.38 -7.12
CA THR A 235 -12.67 87.41 -7.27
C THR A 235 -12.17 87.44 -8.69
N LEU A 236 -12.04 88.58 -9.17
CA LEU A 236 -11.38 88.97 -10.41
C LEU A 236 -10.50 87.86 -11.03
N ILE A 237 -10.88 87.53 -12.08
CA ILE A 237 -10.37 86.94 -13.32
C ILE A 237 -8.88 86.75 -13.38
N GLN A 238 -8.08 87.49 -12.67
CA GLN A 238 -6.66 87.64 -12.96
C GLN A 238 -5.74 86.60 -12.41
N THR A 239 -6.05 85.99 -11.30
CA THR A 239 -5.11 85.13 -10.61
C THR A 239 -5.09 83.66 -11.09
N LYS A 240 -6.00 83.39 -11.97
CA LYS A 240 -6.34 81.95 -12.25
C LYS A 240 -5.40 81.21 -13.14
N GLN A 241 -5.00 81.79 -14.20
CA GLN A 241 -4.35 81.06 -15.24
C GLN A 241 -2.89 80.68 -14.87
N GLU A 242 -2.22 81.64 -14.27
CA GLU A 242 -0.84 81.34 -13.87
C GLU A 242 -0.77 80.48 -12.62
N LEU A 243 -1.65 80.72 -11.64
CA LEU A 243 -1.75 79.90 -10.47
C LEU A 243 -2.10 78.42 -10.83
N ALA A 244 -3.10 78.28 -11.71
CA ALA A 244 -3.47 76.94 -12.15
C ALA A 244 -2.35 76.21 -12.91
N LYS A 245 -1.59 76.95 -13.78
CA LYS A 245 -0.44 76.31 -14.48
C LYS A 245 0.70 75.93 -13.52
N ILE A 246 1.05 76.84 -12.61
CA ILE A 246 2.11 76.59 -11.64
C ILE A 246 1.66 75.54 -10.61
N GLU A 247 0.37 75.52 -10.24
CA GLU A 247 -0.19 74.51 -9.38
C GLU A 247 -0.23 73.17 -10.02
N GLN A 248 -0.52 73.14 -11.34
CA GLN A 248 -0.41 71.92 -12.12
C GLN A 248 1.01 71.36 -12.15
N GLN A 249 2.02 72.25 -12.30
CA GLN A 249 3.42 71.86 -12.21
C GLN A 249 3.84 71.42 -10.80
N LYS A 250 3.31 72.09 -9.76
CA LYS A 250 3.53 71.69 -8.38
C LYS A 250 2.93 70.35 -8.08
N GLN A 251 1.70 70.11 -8.57
CA GLN A 251 1.04 68.80 -8.47
C GLN A 251 1.83 67.71 -9.20
N GLN A 252 2.42 68.07 -10.34
CA GLN A 252 3.26 67.13 -11.08
C GLN A 252 4.57 66.85 -10.32
N SER A 253 5.15 67.82 -9.65
CA SER A 253 6.31 67.61 -8.77
C SER A 253 5.95 66.78 -7.54
N GLU A 254 4.79 67.01 -6.96
CA GLU A 254 4.27 66.22 -5.81
C GLU A 254 3.94 64.76 -6.25
N LEU A 255 3.38 64.61 -7.44
CA LEU A 255 3.13 63.29 -8.04
C LEU A 255 4.43 62.49 -8.23
N LEU A 256 5.43 63.15 -8.83
CA LEU A 256 6.74 62.55 -9.02
C LEU A 256 7.42 62.21 -7.69
N THR A 257 7.21 63.07 -6.67
CA THR A 257 7.74 62.80 -5.32
C THR A 257 7.09 61.60 -4.66
N ARG A 258 5.75 61.46 -4.85
CA ARG A 258 4.99 60.27 -4.35
C ARG A 258 5.38 59.01 -5.10
N GLU A 259 5.48 59.10 -6.44
CA GLU A 259 5.97 57.97 -7.24
C GLU A 259 7.36 57.52 -6.85
N LEU A 260 8.24 58.50 -6.55
CA LEU A 260 9.58 58.25 -6.06
C LEU A 260 9.57 57.55 -4.70
N HIS A 261 8.68 57.99 -3.79
CA HIS A 261 8.58 57.38 -2.47
C HIS A 261 8.07 55.91 -2.56
N VAL A 262 7.11 55.66 -3.44
CA VAL A 262 6.61 54.31 -3.67
C VAL A 262 7.66 53.45 -4.33
N ALA A 263 8.36 53.97 -5.33
CA ALA A 263 9.45 53.21 -5.97
C ALA A 263 10.58 52.91 -4.98
N LYS A 264 10.89 53.82 -4.06
CA LYS A 264 11.87 53.58 -3.00
C LYS A 264 11.40 52.52 -1.99
N SER A 265 10.11 52.54 -1.61
CA SER A 265 9.53 51.51 -0.75
C SER A 265 9.51 50.15 -1.40
N GLN A 266 9.14 50.06 -2.68
CA GLN A 266 9.19 48.83 -3.44
C GLN A 266 10.61 48.27 -3.58
N LEU A 267 11.58 49.15 -3.81
CA LEU A 267 12.98 48.80 -3.88
C LEU A 267 13.46 48.15 -2.59
N LEU A 268 13.13 48.76 -1.44
CA LEU A 268 13.50 48.25 -0.11
C LEU A 268 12.89 46.86 0.16
N THR A 269 11.62 46.70 -0.15
CA THR A 269 10.91 45.40 0.02
C THR A 269 11.56 44.33 -0.87
N ARG A 270 11.83 44.64 -2.14
CA ARG A 270 12.47 43.69 -3.08
C ARG A 270 13.91 43.37 -2.68
N GLN A 271 14.67 44.33 -2.16
CA GLN A 271 15.99 44.06 -1.60
C GLN A 271 15.93 43.13 -0.39
N GLN A 272 14.90 43.26 0.43
CA GLN A 272 14.70 42.38 1.57
C GLN A 272 14.33 40.97 1.14
N GLN A 273 13.44 40.85 0.17
CA GLN A 273 13.06 39.56 -0.44
C GLN A 273 14.26 38.89 -1.13
N GLN A 274 15.05 39.66 -1.85
CA GLN A 274 16.30 39.18 -2.46
C GLN A 274 17.26 38.58 -1.43
N LYS A 275 17.45 39.28 -0.29
CA LYS A 275 18.32 38.78 0.80
C LYS A 275 17.81 37.44 1.34
N THR A 276 16.49 37.33 1.55
CA THR A 276 15.87 36.11 2.04
C THR A 276 16.04 34.96 1.03
N THR A 277 15.71 35.24 -0.24
CA THR A 277 15.86 34.27 -1.33
C THR A 277 17.31 33.84 -1.53
N GLN A 278 18.27 34.77 -1.33
CA GLN A 278 19.68 34.46 -1.40
C GLN A 278 20.15 33.53 -0.27
N ILE A 279 19.64 33.74 0.95
CA ILE A 279 19.92 32.85 2.08
C ILE A 279 19.35 31.45 1.81
N GLU A 280 18.11 31.39 1.33
CA GLU A 280 17.49 30.12 0.96
C GLU A 280 18.22 29.43 -0.19
N PHE A 281 18.62 30.16 -1.21
CA PHE A 281 19.42 29.67 -2.32
C PHE A 281 20.76 29.08 -1.86
N LEU A 282 21.45 29.76 -0.95
CA LEU A 282 22.72 29.29 -0.36
C LEU A 282 22.49 27.99 0.41
N THR A 283 21.41 27.95 1.21
CA THR A 283 21.05 26.76 2.00
C THR A 283 20.74 25.57 1.10
N VAL A 284 19.89 25.77 0.09
CA VAL A 284 19.54 24.72 -0.88
C VAL A 284 20.75 24.32 -1.72
N SER A 285 21.61 25.28 -2.06
CA SER A 285 22.86 25.00 -2.79
C SER A 285 23.81 24.11 -1.98
N GLN A 286 23.88 24.34 -0.68
CA GLN A 286 24.70 23.53 0.21
C GLN A 286 24.12 22.12 0.37
N GLN A 287 22.80 22.01 0.55
CA GLN A 287 22.10 20.74 0.57
C GLN A 287 22.23 19.95 -0.75
N LEU A 288 22.22 20.65 -1.87
CA LEU A 288 22.46 20.04 -3.18
C LEU A 288 23.88 19.48 -3.30
N ILE A 289 24.88 20.22 -2.84
CA ILE A 289 26.28 19.77 -2.86
C ILE A 289 26.44 18.50 -2.01
N GLU A 290 25.78 18.45 -0.85
CA GLU A 290 25.77 17.26 -0.01
C GLU A 290 25.05 16.10 -0.69
N ALA A 291 23.86 16.34 -1.25
CA ALA A 291 23.10 15.34 -1.98
C ALA A 291 23.85 14.83 -3.22
N GLN A 292 24.61 15.69 -3.91
CA GLN A 292 25.41 15.32 -5.08
C GLN A 292 26.67 14.53 -4.73
N ARG A 293 27.23 14.71 -3.54
CA ARG A 293 28.36 13.88 -3.07
C ARG A 293 27.97 12.42 -2.89
N ASP A 294 26.69 12.19 -2.57
CA ASP A 294 26.16 10.86 -2.31
C ASP A 294 25.58 10.18 -3.56
N LEU A 295 25.69 10.80 -4.72
CA LEU A 295 25.20 10.24 -5.96
C LEU A 295 26.07 9.09 -6.48
N PRO A 296 25.50 7.99 -6.82
CA PRO A 296 26.24 6.90 -7.41
C PRO A 296 26.75 7.25 -8.82
N LYS A 297 27.98 6.86 -9.11
CA LYS A 297 28.67 7.25 -10.34
C LYS A 297 28.14 6.59 -11.62
N THR A 298 27.36 5.56 -11.50
CA THR A 298 26.71 4.88 -12.64
C THR A 298 25.42 4.24 -12.20
N VAL A 299 24.38 4.49 -12.96
CA VAL A 299 23.10 3.78 -12.84
C VAL A 299 22.98 2.95 -14.12
N GLU A 300 23.37 1.70 -14.04
CA GLU A 300 23.10 0.76 -15.14
C GLU A 300 21.62 0.37 -15.11
N THR A 301 20.97 0.45 -16.25
CA THR A 301 19.56 0.09 -16.37
C THR A 301 19.39 -1.41 -16.26
N ALA A 302 18.90 -1.88 -15.14
CA ALA A 302 18.50 -3.26 -14.99
C ALA A 302 17.18 -3.50 -15.73
N LYS A 303 17.16 -4.49 -16.59
CA LYS A 303 15.95 -4.96 -17.29
C LYS A 303 15.27 -6.05 -16.45
N SER A 304 14.66 -5.66 -15.33
CA SER A 304 14.03 -6.66 -14.43
C SER A 304 12.71 -7.21 -14.99
N THR A 305 12.02 -6.44 -15.78
CA THR A 305 10.73 -6.83 -16.37
C THR A 305 10.84 -8.07 -17.27
N ASP A 306 11.96 -8.19 -17.96
CA ASP A 306 12.19 -9.30 -18.88
C ASP A 306 12.40 -10.62 -18.14
N TYR A 307 13.14 -10.57 -17.03
CA TYR A 307 13.40 -11.76 -16.21
C TYR A 307 12.15 -12.23 -15.43
N THR A 308 11.30 -11.29 -15.02
CA THR A 308 10.07 -11.63 -14.30
C THR A 308 9.06 -12.34 -15.21
N GLN A 309 9.01 -11.89 -16.47
CA GLN A 309 8.16 -12.52 -17.47
C GLN A 309 8.70 -13.91 -17.86
N GLN A 310 10.01 -14.02 -18.04
CA GLN A 310 10.69 -15.28 -18.27
C GLN A 310 10.50 -16.25 -17.09
N LEU A 311 10.56 -15.75 -15.86
CA LEU A 311 10.28 -16.56 -14.68
C LEU A 311 8.88 -17.11 -14.70
N LEU A 312 7.88 -16.23 -14.95
CA LEU A 312 6.47 -16.60 -14.98
C LEU A 312 6.21 -17.68 -16.05
N GLU A 313 6.83 -17.54 -17.21
CA GLU A 313 6.74 -18.54 -18.28
C GLU A 313 7.41 -19.85 -17.88
N LYS A 314 8.59 -19.78 -17.27
CA LYS A 314 9.31 -20.97 -16.84
C LYS A 314 8.60 -21.66 -15.67
N GLU A 315 8.06 -20.91 -14.71
CA GLU A 315 7.26 -21.47 -13.61
C GLU A 315 5.95 -22.09 -14.12
N LYS A 316 5.31 -21.44 -15.11
CA LYS A 316 4.14 -22.02 -15.77
C LYS A 316 4.51 -23.33 -16.48
N HIS A 317 5.65 -23.34 -17.16
CA HIS A 317 6.14 -24.53 -17.84
C HIS A 317 6.53 -25.62 -16.83
N TYR A 318 7.19 -25.23 -15.74
CA TYR A 318 7.50 -26.14 -14.62
C TYR A 318 6.25 -26.78 -14.03
N ARG A 319 5.24 -25.98 -13.73
CA ARG A 319 3.96 -26.49 -13.22
C ARG A 319 3.28 -27.46 -14.17
N LEU A 320 3.27 -27.11 -15.45
CA LEU A 320 2.71 -28.01 -16.47
C LEU A 320 3.48 -29.33 -16.54
N THR A 321 4.81 -29.26 -16.45
CA THR A 321 5.67 -30.46 -16.45
C THR A 321 5.43 -31.29 -15.20
N CYS A 322 5.36 -30.65 -14.01
CA CYS A 322 5.02 -31.31 -12.76
C CYS A 322 3.62 -31.95 -12.77
N MET A 323 2.62 -31.21 -13.32
CA MET A 323 1.27 -31.76 -13.49
C MET A 323 1.28 -33.00 -14.42
N LYS A 324 2.08 -32.92 -15.50
CA LYS A 324 2.22 -34.05 -16.41
C LYS A 324 2.93 -35.24 -15.75
N MET A 325 3.95 -34.98 -14.96
CA MET A 325 4.60 -36.00 -14.15
C MET A 325 3.66 -36.64 -13.13
N ALA A 326 2.82 -35.80 -12.49
CA ALA A 326 1.83 -36.31 -11.54
C ALA A 326 0.77 -37.17 -12.25
N GLU A 327 0.30 -36.72 -13.42
CA GLU A 327 -0.63 -37.48 -14.28
C GLU A 327 0.00 -38.82 -14.70
N LEU A 328 1.23 -38.76 -15.20
CA LEU A 328 1.97 -39.95 -15.61
C LEU A 328 2.25 -40.89 -14.43
N SER A 329 2.57 -40.33 -13.26
CA SER A 329 2.75 -41.13 -12.05
C SER A 329 1.48 -41.82 -11.60
N ALA A 330 0.34 -41.10 -11.70
CA ALA A 330 -0.97 -41.69 -11.41
C ALA A 330 -1.30 -42.81 -12.41
N ASN A 331 -1.05 -42.58 -13.69
CA ASN A 331 -1.25 -43.56 -14.75
C ASN A 331 -0.33 -44.75 -14.58
N LYS A 332 0.94 -44.53 -14.23
CA LYS A 332 1.86 -45.61 -13.88
C LYS A 332 1.32 -46.46 -12.75
N LYS A 333 0.87 -45.83 -11.68
CA LYS A 333 0.29 -46.50 -10.52
C LYS A 333 -0.94 -47.32 -10.91
N GLN A 334 -1.80 -46.72 -11.73
CA GLN A 334 -3.03 -47.40 -12.23
C GLN A 334 -2.66 -48.63 -13.05
N SER A 335 -1.71 -48.50 -13.96
CA SER A 335 -1.24 -49.65 -14.79
C SER A 335 -0.52 -50.70 -13.95
N THR A 336 0.23 -50.29 -12.93
CA THR A 336 0.91 -51.18 -12.00
C THR A 336 -0.11 -51.95 -11.15
N ASP A 337 -1.13 -51.21 -10.63
CA ASP A 337 -2.21 -51.79 -9.86
C ASP A 337 -3.06 -52.77 -10.72
N THR A 338 -3.28 -52.42 -11.99
CA THR A 338 -3.97 -53.27 -12.96
C THR A 338 -3.15 -54.52 -13.26
N SER A 339 -1.89 -54.36 -13.50
CA SER A 339 -0.94 -55.45 -13.71
C SER A 339 -0.92 -56.42 -12.51
N HIS A 340 -0.84 -55.84 -11.30
CA HIS A 340 -0.81 -56.63 -10.06
C HIS A 340 -2.16 -57.38 -9.85
N LYS A 341 -3.27 -56.70 -10.08
CA LYS A 341 -4.61 -57.30 -9.94
C LYS A 341 -4.78 -58.48 -10.93
N ILE A 342 -4.35 -58.31 -12.16
CA ILE A 342 -4.47 -59.32 -13.19
C ILE A 342 -3.54 -60.53 -12.97
N SER A 343 -2.36 -60.29 -12.38
CA SER A 343 -1.45 -61.41 -12.04
C SER A 343 -2.06 -62.42 -11.07
N ILE A 344 -2.93 -61.94 -10.17
CA ILE A 344 -3.49 -62.74 -9.08
C ILE A 344 -4.87 -63.33 -9.46
N LEU A 345 -5.54 -62.79 -10.48
CA LEU A 345 -6.88 -63.21 -10.87
C LEU A 345 -6.90 -64.63 -11.53
N ALA A 346 -7.55 -65.54 -10.89
CA ALA A 346 -7.82 -66.86 -11.43
C ALA A 346 -9.04 -66.90 -12.37
N GLN A 347 -10.01 -66.03 -12.13
CA GLN A 347 -11.26 -65.90 -12.92
C GLN A 347 -11.60 -64.43 -13.16
N CYS A 348 -12.18 -64.11 -14.29
CA CYS A 348 -12.63 -62.76 -14.64
C CYS A 348 -13.81 -62.35 -13.75
N PRO A 349 -13.74 -61.26 -13.04
CA PRO A 349 -14.82 -60.82 -12.14
C PRO A 349 -16.10 -60.36 -12.87
N THR A 350 -16.03 -60.19 -14.20
CA THR A 350 -17.16 -59.71 -14.99
C THR A 350 -17.88 -60.83 -15.72
N CYS A 351 -17.18 -61.85 -16.21
CA CYS A 351 -17.77 -62.94 -16.98
C CYS A 351 -17.56 -64.34 -16.37
N LEU A 352 -16.90 -64.43 -15.22
CA LEU A 352 -16.63 -65.67 -14.45
C LEU A 352 -15.90 -66.77 -15.19
N GLN A 353 -15.35 -66.52 -16.37
CA GLN A 353 -14.50 -67.45 -17.10
C GLN A 353 -13.09 -67.49 -16.56
N GLN A 354 -12.44 -68.64 -16.64
CA GLN A 354 -11.03 -68.75 -16.28
C GLN A 354 -10.15 -67.90 -17.21
N VAL A 355 -9.32 -67.12 -16.65
CA VAL A 355 -8.42 -66.29 -17.44
C VAL A 355 -7.21 -67.15 -17.87
N THR A 356 -7.13 -67.40 -19.17
CA THR A 356 -6.05 -68.20 -19.74
C THR A 356 -4.71 -67.54 -19.50
N PRO A 357 -3.63 -68.33 -19.35
CA PRO A 357 -2.26 -67.80 -19.17
C PRO A 357 -1.88 -66.80 -20.27
N ASP A 358 -2.30 -67.08 -21.51
CA ASP A 358 -2.00 -66.22 -22.66
C ASP A 358 -2.69 -64.86 -22.58
N HIS A 359 -3.94 -64.85 -22.09
CA HIS A 359 -4.66 -63.59 -21.92
C HIS A 359 -4.11 -62.74 -20.75
N LYS A 360 -3.68 -63.43 -19.68
CA LYS A 360 -2.90 -62.75 -18.60
C LYS A 360 -1.62 -62.19 -19.12
N HIS A 361 -0.89 -62.98 -19.90
CA HIS A 361 0.43 -62.58 -20.42
C HIS A 361 0.30 -61.42 -21.39
N MET A 362 -0.72 -61.40 -22.22
CA MET A 362 -0.99 -60.31 -23.15
C MET A 362 -1.30 -58.99 -22.43
N ILE A 363 -2.14 -59.04 -21.41
CA ILE A 363 -2.50 -57.85 -20.66
C ILE A 363 -1.30 -57.39 -19.81
N LEU A 364 -0.58 -58.32 -19.18
CA LEU A 364 0.61 -57.99 -18.40
C LEU A 364 1.74 -57.40 -19.26
N THR A 365 1.86 -57.89 -20.51
CA THR A 365 2.84 -57.35 -21.46
C THR A 365 2.42 -55.96 -21.95
N THR A 366 1.12 -55.76 -22.18
CA THR A 366 0.58 -54.48 -22.58
C THR A 366 0.69 -53.45 -21.47
N GLU A 367 0.36 -53.86 -20.24
CA GLU A 367 0.52 -52.95 -19.09
C GLU A 367 1.99 -52.70 -18.73
N LYS A 368 2.86 -53.68 -18.87
CA LYS A 368 4.31 -53.49 -18.74
C LYS A 368 4.84 -52.53 -19.81
N GLY A 369 4.37 -52.69 -21.06
CA GLY A 369 4.73 -51.74 -22.13
C GLY A 369 4.32 -50.29 -21.77
N LYS A 370 3.11 -50.14 -21.33
CA LYS A 370 2.59 -48.82 -20.89
C LYS A 370 3.41 -48.28 -19.71
N ILE A 371 3.76 -49.14 -18.75
CA ILE A 371 4.57 -48.73 -17.60
C ILE A 371 5.95 -48.24 -18.07
N THR A 372 6.58 -48.99 -19.01
CA THR A 372 7.90 -48.62 -19.56
C THR A 372 7.81 -47.31 -20.37
N GLU A 373 6.74 -47.12 -21.15
CA GLU A 373 6.55 -45.87 -21.86
C GLU A 373 6.36 -44.72 -20.88
N ILE A 374 5.47 -44.92 -19.90
CA ILE A 374 5.22 -43.88 -18.87
C ILE A 374 6.49 -43.61 -18.06
N GLU A 375 7.31 -44.64 -17.79
CA GLU A 375 8.60 -44.43 -17.09
C GLU A 375 9.59 -43.64 -17.93
N GLN A 376 9.63 -43.88 -19.24
CA GLN A 376 10.45 -43.09 -20.15
C GLN A 376 9.95 -41.62 -20.21
N GLU A 377 8.64 -41.45 -20.34
CA GLU A 377 8.09 -40.14 -20.33
C GLU A 377 8.27 -39.41 -18.97
N LEU A 378 8.10 -40.17 -17.88
CA LEU A 378 8.38 -39.65 -16.54
C LEU A 378 9.85 -39.21 -16.39
N ALA A 379 10.79 -40.08 -16.89
CA ALA A 379 12.20 -39.72 -16.85
C ALA A 379 12.50 -38.46 -17.70
N GLN A 380 11.90 -38.41 -18.90
CA GLN A 380 12.03 -37.23 -19.73
C GLN A 380 11.48 -35.97 -19.05
N HIS A 381 10.25 -36.06 -18.55
CA HIS A 381 9.63 -34.94 -17.85
C HIS A 381 10.36 -34.59 -16.56
N SER A 382 10.91 -35.57 -15.85
CA SER A 382 11.76 -35.36 -14.69
C SER A 382 13.01 -34.55 -15.06
N THR A 383 13.68 -34.98 -16.16
CA THR A 383 14.87 -34.25 -16.63
C THR A 383 14.52 -32.84 -17.07
N ILE A 384 13.39 -32.69 -17.78
CA ILE A 384 12.88 -31.38 -18.18
C ILE A 384 12.54 -30.53 -16.95
N SER A 385 11.86 -31.13 -15.97
CA SER A 385 11.53 -30.45 -14.71
C SER A 385 12.78 -29.96 -14.00
N GLN A 386 13.81 -30.83 -13.87
CA GLN A 386 15.07 -30.44 -13.25
C GLN A 386 15.80 -29.33 -14.03
N GLN A 387 15.74 -29.41 -15.37
CA GLN A 387 16.32 -28.34 -16.20
C GLN A 387 15.60 -27.03 -16.01
N ILE A 388 14.27 -27.07 -16.05
CA ILE A 388 13.46 -25.86 -15.85
C ILE A 388 13.66 -25.32 -14.43
N GLU A 389 13.78 -26.20 -13.43
CA GLU A 389 14.04 -25.82 -12.05
C GLU A 389 15.38 -25.11 -11.88
N LEU A 390 16.42 -25.65 -12.54
CA LEU A 390 17.72 -24.98 -12.59
C LEU A 390 17.68 -23.63 -13.33
N GLU A 391 16.88 -23.57 -14.39
CA GLU A 391 16.68 -22.32 -15.10
C GLU A 391 15.90 -21.30 -14.25
N ILE A 392 14.83 -21.76 -13.60
CA ILE A 392 14.08 -20.96 -12.64
C ILE A 392 14.99 -20.45 -11.52
N LEU A 393 15.86 -21.32 -10.99
CA LEU A 393 16.82 -20.92 -9.96
C LEU A 393 17.78 -19.82 -10.46
N LYS A 394 18.28 -19.99 -11.69
CA LYS A 394 19.15 -18.98 -12.31
C LYS A 394 18.39 -17.67 -12.54
N ILE A 395 17.17 -17.77 -13.09
CA ILE A 395 16.35 -16.59 -13.34
C ILE A 395 15.99 -15.91 -11.99
N LYS A 396 15.68 -16.69 -10.95
CA LYS A 396 15.44 -16.16 -9.59
C LYS A 396 16.68 -15.44 -9.03
N GLN A 397 17.86 -16.02 -9.25
CA GLN A 397 19.11 -15.35 -8.87
C GLN A 397 19.33 -14.05 -9.64
N GLU A 398 19.03 -14.08 -10.94
CA GLU A 398 19.15 -12.87 -11.77
C GLU A 398 18.05 -11.84 -11.41
N ILE A 399 16.83 -12.29 -11.11
CA ILE A 399 15.77 -11.42 -10.60
C ILE A 399 16.19 -10.82 -9.25
N GLU A 400 16.80 -11.62 -8.37
CA GLU A 400 17.23 -11.13 -7.06
C GLU A 400 18.37 -10.13 -7.19
N LYS A 401 19.32 -10.40 -8.09
CA LYS A 401 20.37 -9.44 -8.44
C LYS A 401 19.76 -8.18 -9.06
N ALA A 402 18.83 -8.37 -10.02
CA ALA A 402 18.14 -7.26 -10.67
C ALA A 402 17.30 -6.48 -9.64
N ARG A 403 16.62 -7.15 -8.72
CA ARG A 403 15.86 -6.52 -7.64
C ARG A 403 16.75 -5.85 -6.61
N GLN A 404 17.89 -6.46 -6.32
CA GLN A 404 18.89 -5.78 -5.47
C GLN A 404 19.41 -4.53 -6.19
N GLN A 405 19.70 -4.68 -7.49
CA GLN A 405 20.07 -3.56 -8.33
C GLN A 405 18.92 -2.54 -8.47
N GLU A 406 17.66 -3.02 -8.61
CA GLU A 406 16.49 -2.15 -8.61
C GLU A 406 16.30 -1.43 -7.27
N LYS A 407 16.56 -2.11 -6.14
CA LYS A 407 16.55 -1.47 -4.83
C LYS A 407 17.66 -0.43 -4.70
N GLU A 408 18.87 -0.82 -5.12
CA GLU A 408 19.98 0.11 -5.15
C GLU A 408 19.72 1.25 -6.14
N GLN A 409 19.08 0.92 -7.30
CA GLN A 409 18.61 1.89 -8.26
C GLN A 409 17.48 2.74 -7.69
N ALA A 410 16.51 2.12 -6.98
CA ALA A 410 15.43 2.90 -6.36
C ALA A 410 15.98 3.84 -5.28
N VAL A 411 16.96 3.37 -4.50
CA VAL A 411 17.67 4.23 -3.54
C VAL A 411 18.52 5.27 -4.27
N ALA A 412 19.21 4.84 -5.34
CA ALA A 412 19.97 5.74 -6.20
C ALA A 412 19.05 6.74 -6.90
N GLN A 413 17.90 6.24 -7.40
CA GLN A 413 16.88 7.07 -8.03
C GLN A 413 16.24 8.04 -7.03
N MET A 414 15.99 7.59 -5.80
CA MET A 414 15.54 8.51 -4.75
C MET A 414 16.59 9.56 -4.41
N LYS A 415 17.87 9.17 -4.40
CA LYS A 415 18.96 10.13 -4.20
C LYS A 415 19.08 11.09 -5.39
N ILE A 416 18.92 10.56 -6.60
CA ILE A 416 18.88 11.36 -7.83
C ILE A 416 17.67 12.30 -7.83
N ILE A 417 16.47 11.74 -7.56
CA ILE A 417 15.24 12.54 -7.48
C ILE A 417 15.37 13.62 -6.40
N ARG A 418 15.98 13.29 -5.25
CA ARG A 418 16.25 14.27 -4.20
C ARG A 418 17.23 15.33 -4.67
N ALA A 419 18.31 14.92 -5.34
CA ALA A 419 19.28 15.86 -5.90
C ALA A 419 18.67 16.68 -7.04
N GLU A 420 17.84 16.05 -7.89
CA GLU A 420 17.11 16.75 -8.96
C GLU A 420 16.07 17.72 -8.38
N ASP A 421 15.38 17.33 -7.32
CA ASP A 421 14.40 18.21 -6.66
C ASP A 421 15.10 19.40 -5.99
N LEU A 422 16.24 19.14 -5.33
CA LEU A 422 17.08 20.20 -4.79
C LEU A 422 17.68 21.07 -5.91
N ALA A 423 18.11 20.45 -7.03
CA ALA A 423 18.59 21.18 -8.19
C ALA A 423 17.49 22.02 -8.82
N ARG A 424 16.29 21.45 -8.94
CA ARG A 424 15.11 22.16 -9.43
C ARG A 424 14.71 23.29 -8.48
N ARG A 425 14.71 23.02 -7.16
CA ARG A 425 14.46 24.05 -6.14
C ARG A 425 15.51 25.14 -6.19
N LYS A 426 16.79 24.76 -6.33
CA LYS A 426 17.88 25.71 -6.56
C LYS A 426 17.65 26.57 -7.80
N GLY A 427 17.31 25.89 -8.93
CA GLY A 427 17.03 26.62 -10.18
C GLY A 427 15.86 27.59 -10.07
N LEU A 428 14.81 27.19 -9.32
CA LEU A 428 13.67 28.08 -9.04
C LEU A 428 14.10 29.26 -8.17
N LEU A 429 14.87 29.01 -7.12
CA LEU A 429 15.40 30.09 -6.25
C LEU A 429 16.37 30.99 -7.02
N GLU A 430 17.18 30.42 -7.92
CA GLU A 430 18.06 31.17 -8.77
C GLU A 430 17.29 32.03 -9.78
N GLN A 431 16.24 31.48 -10.38
CA GLN A 431 15.34 32.26 -11.22
C GLN A 431 14.65 33.37 -10.44
N GLN A 432 14.14 33.04 -9.25
CA GLN A 432 13.53 34.04 -8.37
C GLN A 432 14.52 35.12 -7.95
N HIS A 433 15.74 34.69 -7.57
CA HIS A 433 16.80 35.63 -7.23
C HIS A 433 17.20 36.54 -8.39
N ASN A 434 17.37 35.94 -9.58
CA ASN A 434 17.70 36.69 -10.80
C ASN A 434 16.54 37.64 -11.22
N ALA A 435 15.31 37.16 -11.10
CA ALA A 435 14.13 37.98 -11.34
C ALA A 435 14.08 39.16 -10.37
N LEU A 436 14.32 38.91 -9.07
CA LEU A 436 14.39 39.97 -8.05
C LEU A 436 15.53 40.94 -8.33
N ILE A 437 16.68 40.44 -8.80
CA ILE A 437 17.79 41.36 -9.22
C ILE A 437 17.35 42.26 -10.37
N GLN A 438 16.75 41.67 -11.40
CA GLN A 438 16.23 42.46 -12.53
C GLN A 438 15.17 43.49 -12.09
N GLU A 439 14.27 43.05 -11.21
CA GLU A 439 13.25 43.93 -10.68
C GLU A 439 13.82 45.04 -9.79
N ILE A 440 14.87 44.73 -9.00
CA ILE A 440 15.59 45.74 -8.20
C ILE A 440 16.30 46.70 -9.13
N GLN A 441 16.96 46.19 -10.19
CA GLN A 441 17.63 47.05 -11.16
C GLN A 441 16.64 47.97 -11.90
N ALA A 442 15.54 47.40 -12.36
CA ALA A 442 14.49 48.18 -13.01
C ALA A 442 13.88 49.23 -12.09
N THR A 443 13.65 48.87 -10.80
CA THR A 443 13.10 49.80 -9.81
C THR A 443 14.12 50.86 -9.43
N THR A 444 15.41 50.48 -9.37
CA THR A 444 16.49 51.44 -9.12
C THR A 444 16.68 52.45 -10.27
N MET A 445 16.54 51.94 -11.51
CA MET A 445 16.55 52.83 -12.68
C MET A 445 15.36 53.81 -12.66
N LYS A 446 14.16 53.27 -12.31
CA LYS A 446 12.94 54.07 -12.20
C LYS A 446 13.07 55.15 -11.12
N THR A 447 13.62 54.79 -9.95
CA THR A 447 13.89 55.82 -8.89
C THR A 447 14.84 56.89 -9.34
N GLY A 448 15.94 56.49 -10.05
CA GLY A 448 16.91 57.44 -10.61
C GLY A 448 16.30 58.36 -11.68
N GLN A 449 15.43 57.85 -12.52
CA GLN A 449 14.71 58.66 -13.51
C GLN A 449 13.77 59.65 -12.86
N LEU A 450 13.02 59.23 -11.81
CA LEU A 450 12.13 60.10 -11.06
C LEU A 450 12.89 61.18 -10.29
N GLU A 451 14.05 60.86 -9.73
CA GLU A 451 14.94 61.83 -9.08
C GLU A 451 15.50 62.85 -10.07
N GLN A 452 15.85 62.41 -11.27
CA GLN A 452 16.27 63.32 -12.34
C GLN A 452 15.16 64.27 -12.82
N GLN A 453 13.91 63.78 -12.90
CA GLN A 453 12.77 64.57 -13.26
C GLN A 453 12.38 65.57 -12.18
N LEU A 454 12.61 65.27 -10.92
CA LEU A 454 12.35 66.17 -9.79
C LEU A 454 13.37 67.34 -9.69
N LYS A 455 14.64 67.07 -10.13
CA LYS A 455 15.70 68.09 -10.09
C LYS A 455 15.35 69.45 -10.76
N PRO A 456 14.76 69.44 -12.00
CA PRO A 456 14.40 70.72 -12.66
C PRO A 456 13.17 71.40 -12.01
N MET A 457 12.47 70.68 -11.14
CA MET A 457 11.28 71.25 -10.48
C MET A 457 11.55 71.87 -9.11
N GLN A 458 12.79 71.87 -8.65
CA GLN A 458 13.18 72.51 -7.40
C GLN A 458 13.01 74.08 -7.43
N ASP A 459 13.05 74.66 -8.64
CA ASP A 459 12.91 76.10 -8.82
C ASP A 459 11.50 76.57 -9.15
N ILE A 460 10.49 75.67 -9.09
CA ILE A 460 9.10 75.99 -9.39
C ILE A 460 8.53 77.06 -8.47
N THR A 461 9.09 77.17 -7.25
CA THR A 461 8.66 78.18 -6.28
C THR A 461 8.93 79.59 -6.80
N THR A 462 10.05 79.77 -7.52
CA THR A 462 10.43 81.03 -8.12
C THR A 462 9.57 81.35 -9.36
N ALA A 463 9.20 80.36 -10.13
CA ALA A 463 8.28 80.52 -11.27
C ALA A 463 6.86 80.83 -10.80
N TYR A 464 6.46 80.32 -9.63
CA TYR A 464 5.16 80.64 -9.02
C TYR A 464 4.99 82.12 -8.68
N GLU A 465 6.03 82.74 -8.15
CA GLU A 465 5.96 84.17 -7.81
C GLU A 465 5.93 85.09 -9.05
N GLN A 466 6.63 84.66 -10.13
CA GLN A 466 6.62 85.43 -11.37
C GLN A 466 5.33 85.29 -12.16
N THR A 467 4.76 84.07 -12.19
CA THR A 467 3.49 83.83 -12.93
C THR A 467 2.26 84.37 -12.25
N ARG A 468 2.30 84.59 -10.90
CA ARG A 468 1.27 85.18 -10.11
C ARG A 468 0.89 86.65 -10.54
N LYS A 469 1.83 87.32 -11.21
CA LYS A 469 1.60 88.65 -11.78
C LYS A 469 0.93 88.66 -13.12
N GLN A 470 0.89 87.55 -13.79
CA GLN A 470 0.30 87.45 -15.15
C GLN A 470 -1.10 86.86 -15.17
N ALA A 471 -1.69 86.61 -14.00
CA ALA A 471 -2.91 85.82 -13.89
C ALA A 471 -4.19 86.59 -14.30
N GLU A 472 -4.08 87.72 -14.93
CA GLU A 472 -5.20 88.60 -15.21
C GLU A 472 -5.96 88.38 -16.51
N GLN A 473 -5.52 87.41 -17.28
CA GLN A 473 -6.03 87.30 -18.63
C GLN A 473 -6.94 86.14 -18.89
N THR A 474 -8.07 85.96 -18.36
CA THR A 474 -9.06 85.23 -19.20
C THR A 474 -10.31 84.73 -18.48
N SER A 475 -11.43 85.30 -18.80
CA SER A 475 -12.75 84.75 -18.53
C SER A 475 -13.08 83.51 -19.37
N SER A 476 -12.27 83.22 -20.41
CA SER A 476 -12.42 82.03 -21.25
C SER A 476 -11.97 80.77 -20.54
N GLN A 477 -11.16 80.88 -19.49
CA GLN A 477 -10.61 79.70 -18.79
C GLN A 477 -11.47 79.24 -17.59
N GLU A 478 -12.49 80.10 -17.13
CA GLU A 478 -13.49 79.61 -16.18
C GLU A 478 -14.25 78.42 -16.79
N ARG A 479 -14.56 78.55 -18.07
CA ARG A 479 -15.19 77.46 -18.83
C ARG A 479 -14.33 76.31 -18.96
N GLN A 480 -12.98 76.48 -19.11
CA GLN A 480 -11.99 75.42 -19.19
C GLN A 480 -11.80 74.66 -17.87
N LEU A 481 -11.76 75.44 -16.75
CA LEU A 481 -11.66 74.84 -15.42
C LEU A 481 -12.97 74.13 -15.00
N SER A 482 -14.14 74.60 -15.46
CA SER A 482 -15.42 73.92 -15.23
C SER A 482 -15.53 72.60 -16.00
N ILE A 483 -15.01 72.58 -17.24
CA ILE A 483 -14.92 71.34 -18.05
C ILE A 483 -13.90 70.36 -17.42
N GLU A 484 -12.73 70.85 -16.99
CA GLU A 484 -11.71 70.06 -16.33
C GLU A 484 -12.22 69.48 -15.00
N HIS A 485 -12.93 70.24 -14.20
CA HIS A 485 -13.58 69.77 -12.99
C HIS A 485 -14.62 68.67 -13.25
N SER A 486 -15.44 68.83 -14.30
CA SER A 486 -16.42 67.82 -14.69
C SER A 486 -15.74 66.51 -15.19
N ALA A 487 -14.66 66.66 -15.94
CA ALA A 487 -13.86 65.51 -16.43
C ALA A 487 -13.16 64.75 -15.27
N LEU A 488 -12.65 65.49 -14.27
CA LEU A 488 -12.03 64.87 -13.09
C LEU A 488 -13.04 64.17 -12.20
N LEU A 489 -14.25 64.74 -12.03
CA LEU A 489 -15.36 64.07 -11.32
C LEU A 489 -15.75 62.76 -12.01
N GLN A 490 -15.77 62.75 -13.31
CA GLN A 490 -16.05 61.55 -14.07
C GLN A 490 -14.92 60.51 -13.95
N LYS A 491 -13.68 60.98 -13.94
CA LYS A 491 -12.52 60.10 -13.66
C LYS A 491 -12.55 59.51 -12.25
N GLU A 492 -12.84 60.36 -11.24
CA GLU A 492 -12.96 59.90 -9.85
C GLU A 492 -14.03 58.83 -9.70
N GLN A 493 -15.21 59.01 -10.35
CA GLN A 493 -16.28 58.01 -10.36
C GLN A 493 -15.84 56.70 -11.05
N ASN A 494 -15.08 56.82 -12.14
CA ASN A 494 -14.58 55.65 -12.85
C ASN A 494 -13.53 54.93 -12.02
N PHE A 495 -12.59 55.67 -11.38
CA PHE A 495 -11.61 55.08 -10.47
C PHE A 495 -12.28 54.42 -9.28
N SER A 496 -13.33 55.04 -8.71
CA SER A 496 -14.09 54.45 -7.60
C SER A 496 -14.70 53.10 -8.00
N LYS A 497 -15.26 52.99 -9.20
CA LYS A 497 -15.78 51.71 -9.71
C LYS A 497 -14.66 50.68 -9.91
N THR A 498 -13.55 51.12 -10.49
CA THR A 498 -12.37 50.22 -10.73
C THR A 498 -11.78 49.76 -9.41
N ILE A 499 -11.61 50.64 -8.43
CA ILE A 499 -11.14 50.32 -7.07
C ILE A 499 -12.07 49.27 -6.44
N GLN A 500 -13.38 49.45 -6.52
CA GLN A 500 -14.35 48.53 -5.95
C GLN A 500 -14.23 47.11 -6.55
N VAL A 501 -14.04 47.03 -7.86
CA VAL A 501 -13.84 45.75 -8.54
C VAL A 501 -12.51 45.10 -8.12
N LEU A 502 -11.43 45.89 -8.13
CA LEU A 502 -10.09 45.40 -7.75
C LEU A 502 -10.04 44.95 -6.27
N GLU A 503 -10.72 45.70 -5.38
CA GLU A 503 -10.83 45.33 -3.96
C GLU A 503 -11.58 44.00 -3.76
N GLN A 504 -12.69 43.81 -4.49
CA GLN A 504 -13.41 42.53 -4.45
C GLN A 504 -12.59 41.38 -4.99
N GLU A 505 -11.86 41.62 -6.05
CA GLU A 505 -10.95 40.60 -6.61
C GLU A 505 -9.79 40.31 -5.67
N LEU A 506 -9.18 41.32 -5.08
CA LEU A 506 -8.11 41.15 -4.10
C LEU A 506 -8.60 40.46 -2.82
N GLU A 507 -9.82 40.76 -2.36
CA GLU A 507 -10.42 40.06 -1.24
C GLU A 507 -10.57 38.55 -1.55
N ARG A 508 -11.05 38.22 -2.75
CA ARG A 508 -11.11 36.82 -3.20
C ARG A 508 -9.70 36.20 -3.25
N LYS A 509 -8.74 36.92 -3.76
CA LYS A 509 -7.32 36.47 -3.83
C LYS A 509 -6.73 36.33 -2.43
N GLN A 510 -7.02 37.20 -1.49
CA GLN A 510 -6.60 37.05 -0.10
C GLN A 510 -7.19 35.78 0.55
N LYS A 511 -8.46 35.48 0.28
CA LYS A 511 -9.07 34.22 0.72
C LYS A 511 -8.36 33.01 0.11
N THR A 512 -8.04 33.11 -1.19
CA THR A 512 -7.26 32.07 -1.89
C THR A 512 -5.85 31.96 -1.33
N ARG A 513 -5.18 33.05 -1.01
CA ARG A 513 -3.85 33.08 -0.38
C ARG A 513 -3.84 32.35 0.97
N LYS A 514 -4.86 32.64 1.80
CA LYS A 514 -5.03 31.91 3.08
C LYS A 514 -5.27 30.40 2.89
N GLN A 515 -5.97 30.04 1.81
CA GLN A 515 -6.16 28.62 1.47
C GLN A 515 -4.86 28.00 0.94
N LEU A 516 -4.11 28.73 0.13
CA LEU A 516 -2.79 28.32 -0.33
C LEU A 516 -1.85 28.06 0.85
N GLU A 517 -1.74 29.01 1.78
CA GLU A 517 -0.91 28.87 2.97
C GLU A 517 -1.29 27.64 3.81
N LYS A 518 -2.59 27.44 4.06
CA LYS A 518 -3.08 26.24 4.75
C LYS A 518 -2.74 24.96 3.99
N THR A 519 -2.91 25.01 2.67
CA THR A 519 -2.62 23.84 1.82
C THR A 519 -1.13 23.57 1.76
N GLN A 520 -0.30 24.60 1.75
CA GLN A 520 1.17 24.48 1.83
C GLN A 520 1.60 23.90 3.18
N GLN A 521 1.08 24.42 4.28
CA GLN A 521 1.36 23.91 5.61
C GLN A 521 0.95 22.43 5.75
N LEU A 522 -0.24 22.09 5.25
CA LEU A 522 -0.71 20.71 5.29
C LEU A 522 0.13 19.79 4.40
N HIS A 523 0.48 20.26 3.20
CA HIS A 523 1.36 19.52 2.31
C HIS A 523 2.74 19.31 2.96
N GLN A 524 3.32 20.36 3.48
CA GLN A 524 4.62 20.30 4.17
C GLN A 524 4.55 19.37 5.39
N TRP A 525 3.49 19.49 6.20
CA TRP A 525 3.30 18.60 7.34
C TRP A 525 3.18 17.13 6.91
N LEU A 526 2.44 16.85 5.83
CA LEU A 526 2.30 15.49 5.31
C LEU A 526 3.63 14.93 4.81
N THR A 527 4.38 15.74 4.04
CA THR A 527 5.60 15.26 3.38
C THR A 527 6.80 15.21 4.31
N ASP A 528 6.96 16.23 5.15
CA ASP A 528 8.18 16.41 5.93
C ASP A 528 8.08 15.76 7.32
N TYR A 529 6.86 15.58 7.83
CA TYR A 529 6.67 15.02 9.16
C TYR A 529 5.84 13.74 9.16
N PHE A 530 4.64 13.75 8.55
CA PHE A 530 3.71 12.62 8.69
C PHE A 530 4.21 11.38 7.96
N VAL A 531 4.59 11.49 6.69
CA VAL A 531 5.06 10.34 5.91
C VAL A 531 6.37 9.78 6.47
N PRO A 532 7.40 10.60 6.78
CA PRO A 532 8.60 10.11 7.46
C PRO A 532 8.30 9.46 8.81
N LEU A 533 7.42 10.04 9.60
CA LEU A 533 7.00 9.47 10.88
C LEU A 533 6.37 8.08 10.69
N MET A 534 5.44 7.94 9.73
CA MET A 534 4.81 6.65 9.46
C MET A 534 5.83 5.61 8.99
N THR A 535 6.81 6.03 8.19
CA THR A 535 7.91 5.15 7.77
C THR A 535 8.79 4.71 8.95
N VAL A 536 9.07 5.62 9.87
CA VAL A 536 9.82 5.30 11.09
C VAL A 536 9.02 4.36 11.98
N VAL A 537 7.73 4.64 12.17
CA VAL A 537 6.81 3.78 12.96
C VAL A 537 6.75 2.39 12.34
N GLU A 538 6.59 2.31 11.01
CA GLU A 538 6.59 1.03 10.31
C GLU A 538 7.86 0.23 10.54
N LYS A 539 9.03 0.88 10.39
CA LYS A 539 10.33 0.24 10.64
C LYS A 539 10.46 -0.25 12.08
N HIS A 540 10.04 0.55 13.04
CA HIS A 540 10.07 0.15 14.45
C HIS A 540 9.14 -1.03 14.75
N VAL A 541 7.94 -1.00 14.20
CA VAL A 541 6.98 -2.10 14.35
C VAL A 541 7.53 -3.36 13.69
N MET A 542 8.09 -3.25 12.47
CA MET A 542 8.73 -4.38 11.80
C MET A 542 9.91 -4.94 12.59
N ALA A 543 10.77 -4.08 13.09
CA ALA A 543 11.91 -4.50 13.90
C ALA A 543 11.48 -5.21 15.18
N LYS A 544 10.44 -4.71 15.86
CA LYS A 544 9.86 -5.36 17.03
C LYS A 544 9.29 -6.73 16.69
N ILE A 545 8.51 -6.81 15.61
CA ILE A 545 7.95 -8.07 15.11
C ILE A 545 9.05 -9.05 14.79
N HIS A 546 10.06 -8.58 14.04
CA HIS A 546 11.20 -9.41 13.68
C HIS A 546 11.90 -9.98 14.91
N HIS A 547 12.16 -9.13 15.90
CA HIS A 547 12.82 -9.54 17.14
C HIS A 547 12.01 -10.59 17.92
N GLU A 548 10.70 -10.36 18.10
CA GLU A 548 9.83 -11.32 18.80
C GLU A 548 9.72 -12.64 18.02
N PHE A 549 9.59 -12.54 16.71
CA PHE A 549 9.46 -13.71 15.85
C PHE A 549 10.77 -14.52 15.81
N ASP A 550 11.89 -13.84 15.64
CA ASP A 550 13.20 -14.47 15.60
C ASP A 550 13.51 -15.16 16.93
N ALA A 551 13.26 -14.52 18.06
CA ALA A 551 13.47 -15.11 19.37
C ALA A 551 12.65 -16.40 19.58
N LEU A 552 11.37 -16.38 19.20
CA LEU A 552 10.51 -17.55 19.30
C LEU A 552 10.94 -18.65 18.31
N PHE A 553 11.32 -18.25 17.09
CA PHE A 553 11.80 -19.20 16.09
C PHE A 553 13.07 -19.90 16.53
N GLN A 554 14.06 -19.15 17.02
CA GLN A 554 15.29 -19.70 17.57
C GLN A 554 15.01 -20.69 18.72
N GLN A 555 14.18 -20.24 19.67
CA GLN A 555 13.81 -21.05 20.83
C GLN A 555 13.18 -22.39 20.38
N TRP A 556 12.15 -22.35 19.55
CA TRP A 556 11.43 -23.56 19.19
C TRP A 556 12.16 -24.42 18.19
N PHE A 557 12.95 -23.83 17.28
CA PHE A 557 13.81 -24.60 16.41
C PHE A 557 14.84 -25.39 17.21
N SER A 558 15.51 -24.76 18.17
CA SER A 558 16.49 -25.42 19.01
C SER A 558 15.88 -26.55 19.88
N MET A 559 14.60 -26.45 20.22
CA MET A 559 13.88 -27.52 20.92
C MET A 559 13.52 -28.69 20.01
N LEU A 560 13.21 -28.43 18.74
CA LEU A 560 12.72 -29.45 17.80
C LEU A 560 13.86 -30.23 17.09
N VAL A 561 15.05 -29.63 17.03
CA VAL A 561 16.20 -30.29 16.34
C VAL A 561 17.06 -31.00 17.34
N GLU A 562 17.66 -32.14 16.91
CA GLU A 562 18.50 -32.99 17.75
C GLU A 562 19.97 -32.53 17.73
N ASP A 563 20.44 -32.09 16.59
CA ASP A 563 21.79 -31.59 16.38
C ASP A 563 22.01 -30.18 16.90
N VAL A 564 23.29 -29.84 17.15
CA VAL A 564 23.69 -28.49 17.54
C VAL A 564 23.61 -27.56 16.32
N MET A 565 22.39 -27.18 15.99
CA MET A 565 22.12 -26.17 14.99
C MET A 565 21.53 -24.93 15.64
N THR A 566 21.91 -23.77 15.14
CA THR A 566 21.27 -22.53 15.50
C THR A 566 20.49 -22.00 14.31
N ALA A 567 19.36 -21.38 14.59
CA ALA A 567 18.54 -20.77 13.56
C ALA A 567 18.32 -19.30 13.89
N ARG A 568 18.25 -18.46 12.90
CA ARG A 568 17.88 -17.06 13.02
C ARG A 568 17.07 -16.65 11.80
N LEU A 569 16.36 -15.56 11.92
CA LEU A 569 15.69 -14.95 10.79
C LEU A 569 16.56 -13.80 10.24
N ASP A 570 16.70 -13.72 8.93
CA ASP A 570 17.26 -12.53 8.30
C ASP A 570 16.23 -11.37 8.29
N GLU A 571 16.65 -10.19 7.85
CA GLU A 571 15.78 -9.01 7.77
C GLU A 571 14.53 -9.21 6.90
N THR A 572 14.53 -10.24 6.06
CA THR A 572 13.40 -10.63 5.20
C THR A 572 12.58 -11.78 5.77
N PHE A 573 12.76 -12.08 7.05
CA PHE A 573 12.14 -13.21 7.74
C PHE A 573 12.47 -14.57 7.11
N THR A 574 13.60 -14.67 6.43
CA THR A 574 14.10 -15.95 5.90
C THR A 574 14.85 -16.68 7.00
N PRO A 575 14.54 -17.95 7.24
CA PRO A 575 15.34 -18.75 8.14
C PRO A 575 16.77 -18.91 7.60
N VAL A 576 17.72 -18.61 8.45
CA VAL A 576 19.14 -18.87 8.24
C VAL A 576 19.56 -19.90 9.30
N ILE A 577 19.86 -21.09 8.87
CA ILE A 577 20.26 -22.19 9.75
C ILE A 577 21.80 -22.25 9.76
N GLN A 578 22.37 -22.34 10.92
CA GLN A 578 23.80 -22.47 11.07
C GLN A 578 24.15 -23.83 11.68
N GLN A 579 24.96 -24.59 10.97
CA GLN A 579 25.48 -25.87 11.41
C GLN A 579 27.02 -25.83 11.36
N ASN A 580 27.67 -26.16 12.46
CA ASN A 580 29.13 -26.14 12.58
C ASN A 580 29.79 -24.80 12.16
N GLY A 581 29.10 -23.68 12.36
CA GLY A 581 29.63 -22.37 12.00
C GLY A 581 29.38 -21.95 10.54
N TYR A 582 28.73 -22.77 9.74
CA TYR A 582 28.37 -22.48 8.35
C TYR A 582 26.86 -22.29 8.20
N ASP A 583 26.47 -21.30 7.43
CA ASP A 583 25.07 -21.08 7.07
C ASP A 583 24.65 -22.13 6.04
N VAL A 584 23.52 -22.79 6.31
CA VAL A 584 22.93 -23.83 5.48
C VAL A 584 21.54 -23.40 5.07
N ASP A 585 21.25 -23.45 3.78
CA ASP A 585 19.91 -23.17 3.29
C ASP A 585 18.92 -24.27 3.72
N VAL A 586 17.70 -23.86 4.01
CA VAL A 586 16.62 -24.76 4.45
C VAL A 586 16.37 -25.92 3.47
N GLU A 587 16.70 -25.73 2.18
CA GLU A 587 16.53 -26.74 1.15
C GLU A 587 17.49 -27.93 1.31
N TYR A 588 18.63 -27.71 1.93
CA TYR A 588 19.65 -28.75 2.16
C TYR A 588 19.47 -29.47 3.48
N LEU A 589 18.52 -29.09 4.29
CA LEU A 589 18.18 -29.79 5.53
C LEU A 589 17.59 -31.18 5.21
N SER A 590 17.79 -32.12 6.11
CA SER A 590 17.09 -33.41 6.08
C SER A 590 15.57 -33.23 6.15
N GLY A 591 14.80 -34.24 5.81
CA GLY A 591 13.35 -34.21 5.83
C GLY A 591 12.80 -33.77 7.18
N GLY A 592 13.28 -34.35 8.27
CA GLY A 592 12.89 -34.07 9.64
C GLY A 592 13.30 -32.64 10.08
N GLU A 593 14.55 -32.25 9.83
CA GLU A 593 15.04 -30.90 10.16
C GLU A 593 14.26 -29.81 9.41
N ARG A 594 13.95 -30.05 8.15
CA ARG A 594 13.14 -29.13 7.34
C ARG A 594 11.73 -29.01 7.89
N THR A 595 11.13 -30.12 8.31
CA THR A 595 9.81 -30.10 8.94
C THR A 595 9.88 -29.42 10.30
N ALA A 596 10.92 -29.63 11.10
CA ALA A 596 11.16 -28.94 12.37
C ALA A 596 11.32 -27.43 12.15
N CYS A 597 12.09 -27.03 11.15
CA CYS A 597 12.23 -25.61 10.77
C CYS A 597 10.88 -25.00 10.37
N ALA A 598 10.12 -25.69 9.54
CA ALA A 598 8.82 -25.22 9.09
C ALA A 598 7.82 -25.12 10.26
N LEU A 599 7.82 -26.10 11.15
CA LEU A 599 6.96 -26.11 12.34
C LEU A 599 7.36 -24.99 13.30
N ALA A 600 8.64 -24.87 13.65
CA ALA A 600 9.13 -23.79 14.52
C ALA A 600 8.79 -22.41 13.97
N TYR A 601 9.05 -22.20 12.68
CA TYR A 601 8.71 -20.96 12.00
C TYR A 601 7.21 -20.65 12.07
N ARG A 602 6.40 -21.66 11.82
CA ARG A 602 4.95 -21.54 11.83
C ARG A 602 4.38 -21.22 13.21
N LEU A 603 4.87 -21.92 14.24
CA LEU A 603 4.42 -21.68 15.61
C LEU A 603 4.88 -20.31 16.10
N ALA A 604 6.13 -19.93 15.81
CA ALA A 604 6.65 -18.60 16.12
C ALA A 604 5.83 -17.49 15.44
N LEU A 605 5.51 -17.68 14.17
CA LEU A 605 4.64 -16.77 13.42
C LEU A 605 3.26 -16.65 14.07
N ASN A 606 2.63 -17.79 14.38
CA ASN A 606 1.33 -17.83 15.07
C ASN A 606 1.37 -17.05 16.38
N LYS A 607 2.34 -17.31 17.24
CA LYS A 607 2.47 -16.67 18.54
C LYS A 607 2.71 -15.17 18.40
N THR A 608 3.58 -14.78 17.48
CA THR A 608 3.88 -13.37 17.20
C THR A 608 2.64 -12.63 16.68
N ILE A 609 1.88 -13.22 15.76
CA ILE A 609 0.64 -12.62 15.26
C ILE A 609 -0.37 -12.46 16.40
N ASN A 610 -0.55 -13.48 17.21
CA ASN A 610 -1.52 -13.50 18.30
C ASN A 610 -1.14 -12.53 19.44
N SER A 611 0.16 -12.25 19.64
CA SER A 611 0.64 -11.25 20.61
C SER A 611 0.38 -9.81 20.13
N LEU A 612 0.49 -9.57 18.85
CA LEU A 612 0.48 -8.23 18.28
C LEU A 612 -0.92 -7.75 17.84
N ILE A 613 -1.75 -8.67 17.34
CA ILE A 613 -3.09 -8.32 16.86
C ILE A 613 -4.12 -8.64 17.93
N SER A 614 -4.35 -7.69 18.81
CA SER A 614 -5.28 -7.83 19.93
C SER A 614 -6.73 -8.17 19.53
N ASN A 615 -7.15 -7.78 18.32
CA ASN A 615 -8.52 -7.96 17.84
C ASN A 615 -8.81 -9.36 17.30
N ILE A 616 -7.80 -10.17 17.02
CA ILE A 616 -8.00 -11.55 16.54
C ILE A 616 -8.59 -12.38 17.70
N ARG A 617 -9.77 -12.92 17.45
CA ARG A 617 -10.48 -13.73 18.44
C ARG A 617 -10.25 -15.23 18.29
N THR A 618 -9.41 -15.63 17.32
CA THR A 618 -9.04 -17.04 17.09
C THR A 618 -7.70 -17.42 17.73
N LYS A 619 -7.11 -16.55 18.52
CA LYS A 619 -5.74 -16.68 19.07
C LYS A 619 -5.49 -17.94 19.94
N ASP A 620 -6.54 -18.51 20.50
CA ASP A 620 -6.45 -19.66 21.41
C ASP A 620 -6.71 -21.01 20.71
N LEU A 621 -6.81 -21.01 19.38
CA LEU A 621 -7.03 -22.18 18.54
C LEU A 621 -5.89 -22.38 17.57
N LEU A 622 -5.35 -23.57 17.50
CA LEU A 622 -4.35 -24.00 16.51
C LEU A 622 -4.75 -25.33 15.87
N ILE A 623 -4.65 -25.42 14.57
CA ILE A 623 -4.93 -26.62 13.82
C ILE A 623 -3.70 -26.97 12.97
N LEU A 624 -3.15 -28.14 13.16
CA LEU A 624 -1.99 -28.66 12.48
C LEU A 624 -2.35 -29.91 11.68
N ASP A 625 -2.07 -29.88 10.39
CA ASP A 625 -2.33 -31.01 9.48
C ASP A 625 -1.01 -31.71 9.15
N GLU A 626 -0.79 -32.92 9.67
CA GLU A 626 0.40 -33.75 9.55
C GLU A 626 1.71 -32.98 9.87
N PRO A 627 1.82 -32.34 11.06
CA PRO A 627 2.95 -31.45 11.37
C PRO A 627 4.28 -32.19 11.59
N THR A 628 4.27 -33.50 11.62
CA THR A 628 5.40 -34.36 12.05
C THR A 628 5.96 -35.22 10.94
N ASP A 629 5.61 -34.91 9.70
CA ASP A 629 6.11 -35.65 8.54
C ASP A 629 7.66 -35.68 8.50
N GLY A 630 8.24 -36.89 8.64
CA GLY A 630 9.68 -37.09 8.68
C GLY A 630 10.35 -36.86 10.04
N PHE A 631 9.60 -36.68 11.12
CA PHE A 631 10.15 -36.55 12.45
C PHE A 631 10.66 -37.86 13.00
N SER A 632 11.77 -37.80 13.71
CA SER A 632 12.24 -38.88 14.56
C SER A 632 11.34 -39.03 15.79
N THR A 633 11.50 -40.14 16.48
CA THR A 633 10.79 -40.42 17.73
C THR A 633 11.12 -39.39 18.81
N GLU A 634 12.35 -38.88 18.84
CA GLU A 634 12.80 -37.86 19.79
C GLU A 634 12.26 -36.48 19.44
N GLN A 635 12.17 -36.15 18.17
CA GLN A 635 11.56 -34.91 17.69
C GLN A 635 10.07 -34.85 18.04
N LEU A 636 9.37 -35.97 18.02
CA LEU A 636 7.96 -36.05 18.44
C LEU A 636 7.79 -35.68 19.94
N ASP A 637 8.68 -36.16 20.81
CA ASP A 637 8.65 -35.81 22.24
C ASP A 637 8.92 -34.32 22.45
N LYS A 638 9.92 -33.77 21.75
CA LYS A 638 10.24 -32.34 21.80
C LYS A 638 9.11 -31.47 21.27
N MET A 639 8.39 -31.94 20.25
CA MET A 639 7.20 -31.23 19.73
C MET A 639 6.14 -31.09 20.81
N ARG A 640 5.91 -32.07 21.64
CA ARG A 640 5.01 -31.98 22.77
C ARG A 640 5.35 -30.79 23.65
N ASP A 641 6.60 -30.66 24.07
CA ASP A 641 7.05 -29.59 24.96
C ASP A 641 6.85 -28.20 24.33
N VAL A 642 7.07 -28.11 23.02
CA VAL A 642 6.82 -26.88 22.27
C VAL A 642 5.32 -26.52 22.24
N LEU A 643 4.46 -27.52 22.00
CA LEU A 643 3.00 -27.28 21.99
C LEU A 643 2.46 -26.90 23.37
N GLU A 644 2.99 -27.48 24.45
CA GLU A 644 2.64 -27.10 25.81
C GLU A 644 3.02 -25.63 26.12
N GLN A 645 4.18 -25.15 25.62
CA GLN A 645 4.60 -23.76 25.80
C GLN A 645 3.73 -22.74 25.05
N LEU A 646 3.01 -23.15 24.01
CA LEU A 646 2.05 -22.25 23.35
C LEU A 646 0.93 -21.81 24.29
N ASN A 647 0.59 -22.66 25.26
CA ASN A 647 -0.49 -22.41 26.24
C ASN A 647 -1.81 -21.99 25.57
N LEU A 648 -2.25 -22.75 24.57
CA LEU A 648 -3.49 -22.52 23.84
C LEU A 648 -4.63 -23.30 24.47
N GLN A 649 -5.85 -22.77 24.39
CA GLN A 649 -7.05 -23.44 24.93
C GLN A 649 -7.40 -24.70 24.14
N GLN A 650 -7.10 -24.71 22.82
CA GLN A 650 -7.42 -25.84 21.97
C GLN A 650 -6.40 -25.99 20.84
N ILE A 651 -5.85 -27.19 20.73
CA ILE A 651 -4.96 -27.59 19.64
C ILE A 651 -5.58 -28.80 18.94
N ILE A 652 -5.76 -28.75 17.65
CA ILE A 652 -6.24 -29.87 16.85
C ILE A 652 -5.08 -30.35 15.98
N ILE A 653 -4.70 -31.60 16.17
CA ILE A 653 -3.62 -32.22 15.39
C ILE A 653 -4.21 -33.33 14.54
N VAL A 654 -3.99 -33.26 13.24
CA VAL A 654 -4.24 -34.36 12.33
C VAL A 654 -2.95 -35.09 12.14
N SER A 655 -2.91 -36.36 12.50
CA SER A 655 -1.74 -37.21 12.25
C SER A 655 -2.12 -38.68 12.18
N HIS A 656 -1.25 -39.45 11.60
CA HIS A 656 -1.30 -40.92 11.60
C HIS A 656 -0.26 -41.52 12.55
N GLU A 657 0.56 -40.67 13.21
CA GLU A 657 1.61 -41.11 14.14
C GLU A 657 1.02 -41.52 15.49
N GLN A 658 1.13 -42.80 15.83
CA GLN A 658 0.61 -43.32 17.09
C GLN A 658 1.20 -42.67 18.33
N LYS A 659 2.44 -42.20 18.26
CA LYS A 659 3.11 -41.56 19.38
C LYS A 659 2.44 -40.24 19.78
N ILE A 660 1.85 -39.52 18.84
CA ILE A 660 1.10 -38.29 19.12
C ILE A 660 -0.16 -38.59 19.94
N GLU A 661 -0.76 -39.78 19.78
CA GLU A 661 -1.87 -40.17 20.62
C GLU A 661 -1.53 -40.16 22.13
N SER A 662 -0.27 -40.41 22.46
CA SER A 662 0.16 -40.51 23.86
C SER A 662 0.18 -39.17 24.62
N PHE A 663 0.24 -38.04 23.92
CA PHE A 663 0.21 -36.71 24.54
C PHE A 663 -1.00 -35.86 24.11
N ALA A 664 -1.91 -36.42 23.34
CA ALA A 664 -3.19 -35.77 23.08
C ALA A 664 -4.16 -36.04 24.24
N ASP A 665 -4.82 -34.98 24.72
CA ASP A 665 -5.83 -35.09 25.77
C ASP A 665 -7.04 -35.90 25.30
N ASN A 666 -7.35 -35.82 24.01
CA ASN A 666 -8.46 -36.51 23.38
C ASN A 666 -8.09 -37.01 21.99
N VAL A 667 -8.51 -38.22 21.65
CA VAL A 667 -8.26 -38.82 20.34
C VAL A 667 -9.60 -39.12 19.66
N VAL A 668 -9.81 -38.54 18.51
CA VAL A 668 -10.95 -38.84 17.63
C VAL A 668 -10.46 -39.74 16.51
N ARG A 669 -10.88 -41.00 16.53
CA ARG A 669 -10.47 -41.96 15.51
C ARG A 669 -11.41 -41.93 14.31
N ILE A 670 -10.81 -41.92 13.13
CA ILE A 670 -11.54 -41.84 11.86
C ILE A 670 -11.16 -43.05 11.01
N GLN A 671 -12.15 -43.84 10.72
CA GLN A 671 -12.02 -45.01 9.87
C GLN A 671 -12.84 -44.85 8.59
N LYS A 672 -12.36 -45.42 7.52
CA LYS A 672 -13.05 -45.38 6.24
C LYS A 672 -13.44 -46.81 5.80
N GLU A 673 -14.72 -47.03 5.73
CA GLU A 673 -15.29 -48.28 5.29
C GLU A 673 -16.16 -48.06 4.04
N GLY A 674 -15.94 -48.80 3.00
CA GLY A 674 -16.77 -48.72 1.78
C GLY A 674 -16.92 -47.32 1.21
N HIS A 675 -15.83 -46.56 1.17
CA HIS A 675 -15.76 -45.13 0.74
C HIS A 675 -16.52 -44.13 1.63
N VAL A 676 -16.90 -44.54 2.84
CA VAL A 676 -17.53 -43.65 3.84
C VAL A 676 -16.64 -43.56 5.07
N SER A 677 -16.33 -42.33 5.45
CA SER A 677 -15.62 -42.04 6.70
C SER A 677 -16.59 -42.02 7.87
N ARG A 678 -16.20 -42.67 8.96
CA ARG A 678 -16.92 -42.74 10.23
C ARG A 678 -16.02 -42.41 11.39
N ILE A 679 -16.60 -41.98 12.46
CA ILE A 679 -15.91 -41.74 13.75
C ILE A 679 -16.12 -42.99 14.58
N THR A 680 -15.05 -43.48 15.17
CA THR A 680 -15.05 -44.68 16.01
C THR A 680 -14.58 -44.33 17.42
#